data_4368ff4f134a8a6c2f71ff02b4223f00
#
_entry.id   4368ff4f134a8a6c2f71ff02b4223f00
#
_cell.length_a   1.000
_cell.length_b   1.000
_cell.length_c   1.000
_cell.angle_alpha   90.00
_cell.angle_beta   90.00
_cell.angle_gamma   90.00
#
_symmetry.space_group_name_H-M   'P 1'
#
loop_
_entity.id
_entity.type
_entity.pdbx_description
1 polymer ?
#
loop_
_entity_poly.entity_id
_entity_poly.type
_entity_poly.pdbx_seq_one_letter_code
_entity_poly.pdbx_strand_id
1 'polypeptide(L)'
;MKYQGRFALAVLAAAIVCPAVPAEPPAPAAGVVAQRHVRNGVAVDFSLTPAGKIKALMEGEFADVRFRITDETSGQPIRGAGPGAWMDMAQVIEGRGAEQKSCKDKISLYLKGAIGIRPMVDLNSYYVVLLNNDASIAVVDPIVSMAGATSSLASVLLNAPGADWAASARERLLYITMPRVGQVAVVDTENFKVVDNLPAGKTPVRVVLQPDGGYLWVGNNDADAAASGVTVIDPQSRKRVGFIATGAGHHEIAFSTDNRHAFVTNRNAGTLSVIDVASLKLVKTLSTGAQPLSAAHSELSRSVYVADGKDGRVSVIDADKLEISARIALKPGLGPLRISPDGRFALALNPQQDLVHVIDVSTNEAVHDIAIPGQPFQITFTETFAYVRAMHSERVSTITLASLGKGKRATVQSFAAGSQPPRASGGVAIADSVASAADEGTVFIVNPADGSTYYYMEGMNAPSSNYRVYGSSPRAVTVVDRSLKEVEPGVYTGRVRIPVAGGYDVAFMLQTPQMLHCFSAAAAENPALANNREPLKLEFQTTQRQYSVGETATIRFRLTDGVTRQPKVGLAGVNALYFLSPGRRRTEVKVTEVGAGVYEARIALAEEGAWYVYVGVPTMKIGYERLPFFSLQALAAADLKSPVAAR
;
A
#
# COMPACT_ATOMS: atom_id res chain seq x y z
N MET A 1 102.58 -30.64 -20.88
CA MET A 1 101.34 -31.02 -20.18
C MET A 1 100.41 -29.82 -20.30
N LYS A 2 99.26 -30.09 -20.88
CA LYS A 2 98.27 -29.14 -21.37
C LYS A 2 97.39 -28.63 -20.23
N TYR A 3 97.14 -27.34 -20.15
CA TYR A 3 95.98 -26.79 -19.46
C TYR A 3 95.30 -25.78 -20.38
N GLN A 4 94.06 -26.11 -20.70
CA GLN A 4 93.09 -25.29 -21.46
C GLN A 4 92.32 -24.45 -20.43
N GLY A 5 92.40 -23.13 -20.47
CA GLY A 5 91.52 -22.23 -19.77
C GLY A 5 90.38 -21.82 -20.64
N ARG A 6 89.13 -22.08 -20.18
CA ARG A 6 87.90 -21.57 -20.78
C ARG A 6 87.49 -20.25 -20.15
N PHE A 7 87.45 -19.20 -20.95
CA PHE A 7 86.82 -17.93 -20.57
C PHE A 7 85.28 -18.07 -20.65
N ALA A 8 84.61 -17.76 -19.54
CA ALA A 8 83.15 -17.63 -19.50
C ALA A 8 82.80 -16.15 -19.60
N LEU A 9 82.03 -15.80 -20.66
CA LEU A 9 81.46 -14.45 -20.81
C LEU A 9 80.18 -14.41 -19.94
N ALA A 10 80.18 -13.48 -18.93
CA ALA A 10 78.96 -13.18 -18.17
C ALA A 10 78.16 -12.10 -18.90
N VAL A 11 77.02 -12.45 -19.38
CA VAL A 11 75.98 -11.53 -19.93
C VAL A 11 75.16 -10.99 -18.76
N LEU A 12 75.28 -9.71 -18.44
CA LEU A 12 74.42 -9.01 -17.48
C LEU A 12 73.06 -8.74 -18.17
N ALA A 13 72.02 -9.46 -17.80
CA ALA A 13 70.66 -9.13 -18.17
C ALA A 13 70.11 -8.06 -17.19
N ALA A 14 69.94 -6.85 -17.66
CA ALA A 14 69.24 -5.81 -16.93
C ALA A 14 67.71 -6.11 -16.95
N ALA A 15 67.15 -6.53 -15.82
CA ALA A 15 65.70 -6.66 -15.62
C ALA A 15 65.08 -5.27 -15.52
N ILE A 16 64.30 -4.92 -16.55
CA ILE A 16 63.42 -3.73 -16.50
C ILE A 16 62.22 -4.11 -15.60
N VAL A 17 62.21 -3.54 -14.37
CA VAL A 17 61.07 -3.63 -13.47
C VAL A 17 60.03 -2.63 -13.97
N CYS A 18 59.00 -3.10 -14.70
CA CYS A 18 57.79 -2.31 -14.91
C CYS A 18 57.06 -2.12 -13.58
N PRO A 19 56.65 -0.89 -13.22
CA PRO A 19 55.79 -0.72 -12.07
C PRO A 19 54.47 -1.41 -12.31
N ALA A 20 54.08 -2.33 -11.41
CA ALA A 20 52.78 -2.99 -11.44
C ALA A 20 51.72 -1.90 -11.27
N VAL A 21 50.90 -1.72 -12.31
CA VAL A 21 49.62 -0.98 -12.21
C VAL A 21 48.79 -1.71 -11.16
N PRO A 22 48.27 -1.03 -10.14
CA PRO A 22 47.39 -1.66 -9.19
C PRO A 22 46.18 -2.19 -9.97
N ALA A 23 45.91 -3.51 -9.87
CA ALA A 23 44.75 -4.13 -10.45
C ALA A 23 43.50 -3.43 -9.89
N GLU A 24 42.69 -2.93 -10.77
CA GLU A 24 41.33 -2.45 -10.45
C GLU A 24 40.60 -3.55 -9.66
N PRO A 25 39.95 -3.24 -8.52
CA PRO A 25 39.26 -4.25 -7.76
C PRO A 25 38.20 -4.89 -8.67
N PRO A 26 38.05 -6.21 -8.64
CA PRO A 26 37.07 -6.90 -9.49
C PRO A 26 35.69 -6.32 -9.23
N ALA A 27 34.94 -6.02 -10.29
CA ALA A 27 33.55 -5.59 -10.20
C ALA A 27 32.79 -6.58 -9.31
N PRO A 28 32.01 -6.12 -8.33
CA PRO A 28 31.31 -7.00 -7.40
C PRO A 28 30.43 -7.97 -8.19
N ALA A 29 30.53 -9.26 -7.85
CA ALA A 29 29.72 -10.28 -8.46
C ALA A 29 28.24 -9.91 -8.33
N ALA A 30 27.50 -9.95 -9.42
CA ALA A 30 26.11 -9.50 -9.54
C ALA A 30 25.15 -10.40 -8.73
N GLY A 31 25.23 -10.44 -7.41
CA GLY A 31 24.36 -11.34 -6.67
C GLY A 31 24.08 -10.96 -5.22
N VAL A 32 25.04 -10.52 -4.48
CA VAL A 32 24.86 -10.11 -3.06
C VAL A 32 25.83 -8.99 -2.77
N VAL A 33 25.32 -7.85 -2.33
CA VAL A 33 26.14 -6.77 -1.81
C VAL A 33 26.16 -6.88 -0.30
N ALA A 34 27.33 -7.01 0.31
CA ALA A 34 27.50 -7.01 1.76
C ALA A 34 28.66 -6.05 2.10
N GLN A 35 28.39 -5.07 2.94
CA GLN A 35 29.36 -4.05 3.36
C GLN A 35 29.23 -3.78 4.85
N ARG A 36 30.34 -3.47 5.50
CA ARG A 36 30.38 -3.12 6.91
C ARG A 36 30.96 -1.73 7.08
N HIS A 37 30.31 -0.92 7.89
CA HIS A 37 30.78 0.39 8.33
C HIS A 37 30.81 0.47 9.85
N VAL A 38 31.90 1.01 10.40
CA VAL A 38 32.07 1.15 11.85
C VAL A 38 32.39 2.61 12.17
N ARG A 39 31.65 3.18 13.10
CA ARG A 39 31.88 4.54 13.59
C ARG A 39 31.27 4.75 14.96
N ASN A 40 31.97 5.46 15.84
CA ASN A 40 31.51 5.84 17.19
C ASN A 40 31.06 4.63 18.04
N GLY A 41 31.77 3.49 17.95
CA GLY A 41 31.45 2.27 18.70
C GLY A 41 30.26 1.47 18.16
N VAL A 42 29.71 1.86 17.01
CA VAL A 42 28.60 1.15 16.35
C VAL A 42 29.08 0.58 15.03
N ALA A 43 28.78 -0.70 14.81
CA ALA A 43 28.99 -1.40 13.56
C ALA A 43 27.65 -1.59 12.84
N VAL A 44 27.62 -1.26 11.55
CA VAL A 44 26.47 -1.45 10.65
C VAL A 44 26.87 -2.39 9.53
N ASP A 45 26.28 -3.56 9.51
CA ASP A 45 26.41 -4.51 8.41
C ASP A 45 25.23 -4.30 7.45
N PHE A 46 25.51 -3.82 6.25
CA PHE A 46 24.53 -3.62 5.19
C PHE A 46 24.56 -4.80 4.23
N SER A 47 23.40 -5.26 3.81
CA SER A 47 23.26 -6.19 2.70
C SER A 47 22.06 -5.87 1.82
N LEU A 48 22.25 -6.04 0.51
CA LEU A 48 21.20 -5.98 -0.50
C LEU A 48 21.23 -7.29 -1.27
N THR A 49 20.12 -8.04 -1.20
CA THR A 49 20.03 -9.40 -1.76
C THR A 49 18.82 -9.49 -2.69
N PRO A 50 18.93 -10.22 -3.82
CA PRO A 50 17.77 -10.49 -4.67
C PRO A 50 16.68 -11.21 -3.89
N ALA A 51 15.42 -10.80 -4.07
CA ALA A 51 14.29 -11.45 -3.41
C ALA A 51 13.80 -12.68 -4.18
N GLY A 52 13.37 -13.70 -3.46
CA GLY A 52 12.75 -14.91 -4.03
C GLY A 52 13.75 -15.85 -4.74
N LYS A 53 13.40 -16.30 -5.95
CA LYS A 53 14.18 -17.28 -6.72
C LYS A 53 15.26 -16.65 -7.61
N ILE A 54 15.35 -15.34 -7.64
CA ILE A 54 16.26 -14.57 -8.49
C ILE A 54 17.65 -14.59 -7.86
N LYS A 55 18.69 -14.78 -8.68
CA LYS A 55 20.07 -14.91 -8.18
C LYS A 55 20.92 -13.65 -8.32
N ALA A 56 20.42 -12.63 -9.02
CA ALA A 56 21.14 -11.39 -9.28
C ALA A 56 20.24 -10.18 -9.00
N LEU A 57 20.83 -9.07 -8.56
CA LEU A 57 20.14 -7.79 -8.46
C LEU A 57 19.88 -7.28 -9.87
N MET A 58 18.62 -7.11 -10.26
CA MET A 58 18.22 -6.74 -11.61
C MET A 58 17.12 -5.66 -11.55
N GLU A 59 17.10 -4.80 -12.57
CA GLU A 59 16.04 -3.80 -12.71
C GLU A 59 14.65 -4.46 -12.79
N GLY A 60 13.64 -3.80 -12.20
CA GLY A 60 12.27 -4.30 -12.16
C GLY A 60 12.01 -5.40 -11.15
N GLU A 61 13.04 -6.00 -10.58
CA GLU A 61 12.94 -7.10 -9.62
C GLU A 61 13.05 -6.61 -8.18
N PHE A 62 12.53 -7.41 -7.25
CA PHE A 62 12.62 -7.11 -5.84
C PHE A 62 13.98 -7.49 -5.25
N ALA A 63 14.43 -6.67 -4.31
CA ALA A 63 15.59 -6.94 -3.47
C ALA A 63 15.25 -6.70 -2.00
N ASP A 64 15.83 -7.50 -1.13
CA ASP A 64 15.70 -7.34 0.31
C ASP A 64 16.91 -6.54 0.84
N VAL A 65 16.62 -5.38 1.42
CA VAL A 65 17.57 -4.52 2.12
C VAL A 65 17.63 -4.97 3.57
N ARG A 66 18.84 -5.09 4.12
CA ARG A 66 19.04 -5.45 5.51
C ARG A 66 20.17 -4.62 6.10
N PHE A 67 19.90 -4.04 7.27
CA PHE A 67 20.91 -3.41 8.13
C PHE A 67 20.93 -4.15 9.46
N ARG A 68 22.11 -4.63 9.87
CA ARG A 68 22.34 -5.17 11.20
C ARG A 68 23.19 -4.18 11.98
N ILE A 69 22.64 -3.70 13.09
CA ILE A 69 23.25 -2.66 13.91
C ILE A 69 23.68 -3.29 15.24
N THR A 70 24.98 -3.24 15.54
CA THR A 70 25.56 -3.85 16.72
C THR A 70 26.55 -2.89 17.40
N ASP A 71 26.71 -3.06 18.69
CA ASP A 71 27.85 -2.47 19.40
C ASP A 71 29.16 -3.10 18.89
N GLU A 72 30.14 -2.29 18.52
CA GLU A 72 31.38 -2.74 17.89
C GLU A 72 32.19 -3.64 18.81
N THR A 73 32.19 -3.33 20.11
CA THR A 73 33.04 -3.99 21.10
C THR A 73 32.47 -5.30 21.57
N SER A 74 31.18 -5.30 21.93
CA SER A 74 30.50 -6.48 22.50
C SER A 74 29.83 -7.37 21.44
N GLY A 75 29.60 -6.86 20.23
CA GLY A 75 28.83 -7.51 19.18
C GLY A 75 27.33 -7.63 19.48
N GLN A 76 26.87 -7.04 20.59
CA GLN A 76 25.47 -7.10 20.98
C GLN A 76 24.58 -6.25 20.06
N PRO A 77 23.36 -6.70 19.74
CA PRO A 77 22.46 -5.94 18.89
C PRO A 77 21.97 -4.67 19.58
N ILE A 78 21.94 -3.56 18.85
CA ILE A 78 21.37 -2.29 19.30
C ILE A 78 19.93 -2.23 18.84
N ARG A 79 19.01 -2.40 19.80
CA ARG A 79 17.55 -2.40 19.58
C ARG A 79 17.02 -0.96 19.47
N GLY A 80 15.91 -0.77 18.73
CA GLY A 80 15.22 0.52 18.66
C GLY A 80 16.04 1.65 18.04
N ALA A 81 17.07 1.33 17.25
CA ALA A 81 17.96 2.31 16.66
C ALA A 81 17.29 3.23 15.60
N GLY A 82 16.17 2.79 15.00
CA GLY A 82 15.38 3.57 14.05
C GLY A 82 16.20 4.16 12.89
N PRO A 83 16.88 3.35 12.07
CA PRO A 83 17.72 3.87 11.00
C PRO A 83 16.91 4.54 9.90
N GLY A 84 17.38 5.69 9.39
CA GLY A 84 16.91 6.26 8.14
C GLY A 84 17.73 5.72 6.96
N ALA A 85 17.05 5.37 5.84
CA ALA A 85 17.75 4.95 4.63
C ALA A 85 17.02 5.37 3.34
N TRP A 86 17.81 5.62 2.30
CA TRP A 86 17.35 6.03 0.96
C TRP A 86 18.24 5.40 -0.10
N MET A 87 17.66 5.07 -1.27
CA MET A 87 18.45 4.62 -2.42
C MET A 87 18.26 5.60 -3.58
N ASP A 88 19.36 5.94 -4.22
CA ASP A 88 19.38 6.79 -5.42
C ASP A 88 20.50 6.35 -6.37
N MET A 89 20.41 6.73 -7.65
CA MET A 89 21.48 6.44 -8.59
C MET A 89 22.79 7.05 -8.13
N ALA A 90 23.85 6.26 -8.17
CA ALA A 90 25.21 6.78 -8.05
C ALA A 90 25.45 7.72 -9.25
N GLN A 91 25.77 8.99 -8.97
CA GLN A 91 26.03 9.95 -10.03
C GLN A 91 27.35 9.60 -10.71
N VAL A 92 27.27 9.02 -11.90
CA VAL A 92 28.42 8.90 -12.81
C VAL A 92 28.55 10.24 -13.53
N ILE A 93 29.52 11.04 -13.15
CA ILE A 93 29.78 12.30 -13.84
C ILE A 93 30.71 12.02 -15.02
N GLU A 94 30.14 11.86 -16.21
CA GLU A 94 30.85 12.06 -17.46
C GLU A 94 30.74 13.56 -17.84
N GLY A 95 31.83 14.31 -17.67
CA GLY A 95 31.97 15.67 -18.22
C GLY A 95 31.90 16.83 -17.22
N ARG A 96 32.94 17.59 -17.24
CA ARG A 96 33.23 18.91 -16.62
C ARG A 96 32.11 19.59 -15.81
N GLY A 97 32.31 19.71 -14.49
CA GLY A 97 31.83 20.86 -13.71
C GLY A 97 30.64 20.63 -12.78
N ALA A 98 30.12 19.42 -12.61
CA ALA A 98 29.14 19.15 -11.55
C ALA A 98 29.88 18.58 -10.32
N GLU A 99 29.89 19.31 -9.22
CA GLU A 99 30.41 18.82 -7.95
C GLU A 99 29.61 17.58 -7.52
N GLN A 100 30.29 16.47 -7.32
CA GLN A 100 29.70 15.26 -6.78
C GLN A 100 29.20 15.54 -5.36
N LYS A 101 27.89 15.56 -5.16
CA LYS A 101 27.31 15.80 -3.84
C LYS A 101 27.79 14.71 -2.88
N SER A 102 28.32 15.13 -1.75
CA SER A 102 28.71 14.19 -0.69
C SER A 102 27.52 13.41 -0.16
N CYS A 103 27.76 12.24 0.42
CA CYS A 103 26.72 11.47 1.09
C CYS A 103 25.93 12.31 2.12
N LYS A 104 26.63 13.16 2.87
CA LYS A 104 26.03 14.09 3.83
C LYS A 104 25.09 15.08 3.15
N ASP A 105 25.49 15.62 2.00
CA ASP A 105 24.66 16.59 1.27
C ASP A 105 23.41 15.93 0.69
N LYS A 106 23.53 14.71 0.16
CA LYS A 106 22.38 13.92 -0.30
C LYS A 106 21.38 13.69 0.83
N ILE A 107 21.81 13.18 1.97
CA ILE A 107 20.95 12.95 3.14
C ILE A 107 20.31 14.24 3.62
N SER A 108 21.07 15.35 3.68
CA SER A 108 20.53 16.65 4.08
C SER A 108 19.44 17.16 3.14
N LEU A 109 19.53 16.87 1.84
CA LEU A 109 18.50 17.22 0.85
C LEU A 109 17.24 16.36 1.02
N TYR A 110 17.40 15.06 1.28
CA TYR A 110 16.27 14.16 1.51
C TYR A 110 15.49 14.54 2.78
N LEU A 111 16.20 14.86 3.87
CA LEU A 111 15.60 15.31 5.14
C LEU A 111 14.86 16.65 5.01
N LYS A 112 15.30 17.55 4.13
CA LYS A 112 14.64 18.84 3.92
C LYS A 112 13.32 18.74 3.17
N GLY A 113 13.00 17.58 2.56
CA GLY A 113 11.77 17.36 1.80
C GLY A 113 11.56 18.37 0.66
N ALA A 114 12.67 18.91 0.08
CA ALA A 114 12.56 19.93 -0.95
C ALA A 114 11.80 19.41 -2.17
N ILE A 115 10.80 20.15 -2.61
CA ILE A 115 10.03 19.85 -3.81
C ILE A 115 11.00 19.72 -4.99
N GLY A 116 11.05 18.53 -5.61
CA GLY A 116 11.89 18.24 -6.78
C GLY A 116 13.19 17.46 -6.51
N ILE A 117 13.57 17.22 -5.25
CA ILE A 117 14.74 16.41 -4.90
C ILE A 117 14.28 15.24 -4.03
N ARG A 118 13.81 14.18 -4.67
CA ARG A 118 13.43 12.93 -3.98
C ARG A 118 14.40 11.82 -4.37
N PRO A 119 14.77 10.95 -3.44
CA PRO A 119 15.48 9.72 -3.77
C PRO A 119 14.59 8.82 -4.64
N MET A 120 15.18 7.95 -5.44
CA MET A 120 14.42 7.00 -6.23
C MET A 120 13.62 6.04 -5.35
N VAL A 121 14.17 5.68 -4.17
CA VAL A 121 13.52 4.85 -3.17
C VAL A 121 13.74 5.46 -1.80
N ASP A 122 12.65 5.70 -1.08
CA ASP A 122 12.65 6.13 0.32
C ASP A 122 12.23 4.93 1.20
N LEU A 123 13.12 4.53 2.09
CA LEU A 123 12.94 3.42 3.03
C LEU A 123 12.43 3.89 4.41
N ASN A 124 11.94 5.12 4.51
CA ASN A 124 11.46 5.70 5.77
C ASN A 124 9.99 6.12 5.69
N SER A 125 9.46 6.17 4.48
CA SER A 125 8.16 6.79 4.22
C SER A 125 7.03 5.78 4.15
N TYR A 126 5.85 6.28 4.38
CA TYR A 126 4.60 5.62 4.07
C TYR A 126 3.71 6.56 3.23
N TYR A 127 2.74 5.99 2.54
CA TYR A 127 1.75 6.76 1.78
C TYR A 127 0.35 6.47 2.31
N VAL A 128 -0.46 7.52 2.36
CA VAL A 128 -1.89 7.40 2.67
C VAL A 128 -2.63 7.15 1.38
N VAL A 129 -3.37 6.07 1.33
CA VAL A 129 -4.13 5.63 0.17
C VAL A 129 -5.61 5.77 0.48
N LEU A 130 -6.32 6.54 -0.33
CA LEU A 130 -7.74 6.87 -0.15
C LEU A 130 -8.58 6.19 -1.22
N LEU A 131 -9.54 5.38 -0.82
CA LEU A 131 -10.54 4.80 -1.72
C LEU A 131 -11.66 5.81 -1.91
N ASN A 132 -11.89 6.23 -3.14
CA ASN A 132 -12.88 7.24 -3.47
C ASN A 132 -14.27 6.63 -3.75
N ASN A 133 -15.28 7.49 -3.72
CA ASN A 133 -16.66 7.15 -4.10
C ASN A 133 -16.79 6.81 -5.60
N ASP A 134 -15.92 7.40 -6.42
CA ASP A 134 -15.81 7.07 -7.83
C ASP A 134 -14.90 5.86 -8.05
N ALA A 135 -14.66 5.52 -9.30
CA ALA A 135 -13.76 4.43 -9.65
C ALA A 135 -12.31 4.90 -9.62
N SER A 136 -11.83 5.41 -8.49
CA SER A 136 -10.46 5.89 -8.33
C SER A 136 -9.91 5.69 -6.92
N ILE A 137 -8.59 5.75 -6.83
CA ILE A 137 -7.83 5.80 -5.59
C ILE A 137 -6.95 7.03 -5.64
N ALA A 138 -6.93 7.83 -4.58
CA ALA A 138 -5.97 8.91 -4.42
C ALA A 138 -4.85 8.46 -3.49
N VAL A 139 -3.61 8.76 -3.87
CA VAL A 139 -2.42 8.50 -3.06
C VAL A 139 -1.86 9.82 -2.57
N VAL A 140 -1.63 9.93 -1.29
CA VAL A 140 -1.18 11.15 -0.63
C VAL A 140 0.14 10.88 0.09
N ASP A 141 1.08 11.80 -0.09
CA ASP A 141 2.30 11.84 0.70
C ASP A 141 2.03 12.65 1.97
N PRO A 142 2.02 12.03 3.16
CA PRO A 142 1.67 12.72 4.39
C PRO A 142 2.63 13.86 4.75
N ILE A 143 3.91 13.75 4.37
CA ILE A 143 4.94 14.75 4.68
C ILE A 143 4.64 16.08 3.96
N VAL A 144 4.10 16.01 2.74
CA VAL A 144 3.83 17.21 1.92
C VAL A 144 2.43 17.77 2.13
N SER A 145 1.52 16.98 2.71
CA SER A 145 0.07 17.22 2.61
C SER A 145 -0.63 17.44 3.95
N MET A 146 0.10 17.72 5.01
CA MET A 146 -0.44 17.74 6.39
C MET A 146 -1.40 18.89 6.72
N ALA A 147 -1.67 19.82 5.80
CA ALA A 147 -2.59 20.93 6.09
C ALA A 147 -3.32 21.43 4.83
N GLY A 148 -4.63 21.68 4.98
CA GLY A 148 -5.44 22.34 3.97
C GLY A 148 -5.77 21.49 2.73
N ALA A 149 -5.92 22.15 1.58
CA ALA A 149 -6.20 21.48 0.32
C ALA A 149 -4.89 21.06 -0.36
N THR A 150 -4.82 19.81 -0.74
CA THR A 150 -3.62 19.22 -1.35
C THR A 150 -3.92 18.49 -2.65
N SER A 151 -2.92 18.33 -3.51
CA SER A 151 -2.99 17.46 -4.68
C SER A 151 -2.57 16.05 -4.32
N SER A 152 -3.16 15.05 -4.98
CA SER A 152 -2.70 13.67 -4.86
C SER A 152 -1.31 13.52 -5.48
N LEU A 153 -0.48 12.68 -4.86
CA LEU A 153 0.79 12.23 -5.44
C LEU A 153 0.52 11.38 -6.70
N ALA A 154 -0.49 10.52 -6.62
CA ALA A 154 -0.98 9.73 -7.74
C ALA A 154 -2.50 9.57 -7.64
N SER A 155 -3.15 9.45 -8.81
CA SER A 155 -4.55 9.05 -8.92
C SER A 155 -4.63 7.78 -9.76
N VAL A 156 -5.11 6.70 -9.14
CA VAL A 156 -5.22 5.38 -9.77
C VAL A 156 -6.65 5.18 -10.23
N LEU A 157 -6.85 5.03 -11.53
CA LEU A 157 -8.15 4.81 -12.12
C LEU A 157 -8.51 3.32 -12.06
N LEU A 158 -9.71 3.01 -11.59
CA LEU A 158 -10.26 1.67 -11.52
C LEU A 158 -11.34 1.45 -12.59
N ASN A 159 -11.64 0.20 -12.96
CA ASN A 159 -12.71 -0.12 -13.90
C ASN A 159 -14.12 0.14 -13.32
N ALA A 160 -14.27 0.10 -12.01
CA ALA A 160 -15.50 0.43 -11.28
C ALA A 160 -15.15 0.86 -9.85
N PRO A 161 -16.10 1.50 -9.11
CA PRO A 161 -15.88 1.82 -7.71
C PRO A 161 -15.51 0.59 -6.89
N GLY A 162 -14.44 0.72 -6.12
CA GLY A 162 -13.96 -0.34 -5.21
C GLY A 162 -14.88 -0.50 -4.01
N ALA A 163 -14.96 -1.67 -3.40
CA ALA A 163 -15.74 -1.94 -2.20
C ALA A 163 -14.87 -2.24 -0.98
N ASP A 164 -13.86 -3.06 -1.16
CA ASP A 164 -12.94 -3.49 -0.11
C ASP A 164 -11.55 -3.68 -0.69
N TRP A 165 -10.54 -3.74 0.15
CA TRP A 165 -9.16 -3.93 -0.23
C TRP A 165 -8.35 -4.78 0.74
N ALA A 166 -7.29 -5.41 0.22
CA ALA A 166 -6.28 -6.12 0.99
C ALA A 166 -4.88 -5.76 0.46
N ALA A 167 -3.97 -5.46 1.37
CA ALA A 167 -2.59 -5.11 1.01
C ALA A 167 -1.64 -6.28 1.21
N SER A 168 -0.72 -6.48 0.27
CA SER A 168 0.45 -7.33 0.42
C SER A 168 1.71 -6.47 0.52
N ALA A 169 2.20 -6.28 1.73
CA ALA A 169 3.46 -5.57 1.95
C ALA A 169 4.63 -6.31 1.30
N ARG A 170 4.59 -7.65 1.31
CA ARG A 170 5.63 -8.51 0.71
C ARG A 170 5.73 -8.35 -0.80
N GLU A 171 4.58 -8.32 -1.49
CA GLU A 171 4.53 -8.23 -2.96
C GLU A 171 4.38 -6.78 -3.45
N ARG A 172 4.26 -5.81 -2.54
CA ARG A 172 4.00 -4.39 -2.85
C ARG A 172 2.76 -4.21 -3.74
N LEU A 173 1.70 -4.95 -3.41
CA LEU A 173 0.44 -4.94 -4.14
C LEU A 173 -0.73 -4.58 -3.22
N LEU A 174 -1.72 -3.89 -3.79
CA LEU A 174 -3.01 -3.63 -3.18
C LEU A 174 -4.08 -4.25 -4.07
N TYR A 175 -4.92 -5.11 -3.50
CA TYR A 175 -6.01 -5.80 -4.18
C TYR A 175 -7.31 -5.11 -3.83
N ILE A 176 -8.11 -4.71 -4.83
CA ILE A 176 -9.36 -3.97 -4.62
C ILE A 176 -10.52 -4.68 -5.32
N THR A 177 -11.55 -5.04 -4.58
CA THR A 177 -12.78 -5.61 -5.15
C THR A 177 -13.59 -4.56 -5.86
N MET A 178 -14.12 -4.91 -7.04
CA MET A 178 -15.00 -4.09 -7.85
C MET A 178 -16.28 -4.87 -8.18
N PRO A 179 -17.31 -4.84 -7.29
CA PRO A 179 -18.49 -5.68 -7.43
C PRO A 179 -19.27 -5.49 -8.74
N ARG A 180 -19.30 -4.26 -9.26
CA ARG A 180 -20.06 -3.93 -10.48
C ARG A 180 -19.55 -4.61 -11.75
N VAL A 181 -18.27 -5.00 -11.77
CA VAL A 181 -17.61 -5.61 -12.93
C VAL A 181 -17.10 -7.02 -12.66
N GLY A 182 -17.34 -7.55 -11.46
CA GLY A 182 -16.93 -8.91 -11.08
C GLY A 182 -15.41 -9.12 -11.01
N GLN A 183 -14.65 -8.09 -10.67
CA GLN A 183 -13.20 -8.10 -10.74
C GLN A 183 -12.54 -7.69 -9.43
N VAL A 184 -11.26 -8.06 -9.30
CA VAL A 184 -10.31 -7.50 -8.34
C VAL A 184 -9.23 -6.76 -9.12
N ALA A 185 -9.07 -5.46 -8.89
CA ALA A 185 -7.93 -4.71 -9.39
C ALA A 185 -6.68 -5.03 -8.58
N VAL A 186 -5.57 -5.19 -9.26
CA VAL A 186 -4.23 -5.36 -8.66
C VAL A 186 -3.45 -4.08 -8.90
N VAL A 187 -3.16 -3.35 -7.84
CA VAL A 187 -2.44 -2.08 -7.90
C VAL A 187 -1.02 -2.27 -7.37
N ASP A 188 -0.03 -1.93 -8.19
CA ASP A 188 1.36 -1.83 -7.76
C ASP A 188 1.53 -0.59 -6.88
N THR A 189 1.92 -0.79 -5.62
CA THR A 189 2.08 0.29 -4.64
C THR A 189 3.43 1.02 -4.76
N GLU A 190 4.36 0.55 -5.59
CA GLU A 190 5.58 1.29 -5.91
C GLU A 190 5.33 2.41 -6.91
N ASN A 191 4.58 2.11 -7.97
CA ASN A 191 4.31 3.03 -9.06
C ASN A 191 2.87 3.58 -9.02
N PHE A 192 2.03 3.08 -8.12
CA PHE A 192 0.61 3.40 -8.01
C PHE A 192 -0.13 3.27 -9.35
N LYS A 193 0.02 2.11 -9.98
CA LYS A 193 -0.63 1.77 -11.26
C LYS A 193 -1.38 0.44 -11.13
N VAL A 194 -2.51 0.33 -11.83
CA VAL A 194 -3.17 -0.97 -12.00
C VAL A 194 -2.30 -1.83 -12.91
N VAL A 195 -1.86 -2.97 -12.41
CA VAL A 195 -1.04 -3.94 -13.17
C VAL A 195 -1.87 -5.09 -13.72
N ASP A 196 -3.07 -5.34 -13.14
CA ASP A 196 -3.98 -6.37 -13.60
C ASP A 196 -5.41 -6.13 -13.09
N ASN A 197 -6.41 -6.74 -13.76
CA ASN A 197 -7.80 -6.82 -13.32
C ASN A 197 -8.26 -8.27 -13.41
N LEU A 198 -8.34 -8.94 -12.27
CA LEU A 198 -8.58 -10.38 -12.16
C LEU A 198 -10.08 -10.70 -12.09
N PRO A 199 -10.60 -11.63 -12.88
CA PRO A 199 -11.97 -12.11 -12.71
C PRO A 199 -12.13 -12.76 -11.32
N ALA A 200 -13.07 -12.25 -10.52
CA ALA A 200 -13.21 -12.65 -9.11
C ALA A 200 -14.60 -13.22 -8.74
N GLY A 201 -15.47 -13.41 -9.71
CA GLY A 201 -16.83 -13.90 -9.50
C GLY A 201 -17.90 -12.88 -9.89
N LYS A 202 -19.14 -13.14 -9.54
CA LYS A 202 -20.28 -12.30 -9.97
C LYS A 202 -20.37 -10.99 -9.18
N THR A 203 -20.18 -11.07 -7.87
CA THR A 203 -20.31 -9.91 -6.98
C THR A 203 -19.23 -9.97 -5.89
N PRO A 204 -17.94 -9.74 -6.24
CA PRO A 204 -16.84 -9.75 -5.27
C PRO A 204 -16.96 -8.54 -4.35
N VAL A 205 -17.11 -8.77 -3.05
CA VAL A 205 -17.31 -7.70 -2.05
C VAL A 205 -16.17 -7.66 -1.05
N ARG A 206 -15.95 -8.77 -0.33
CA ARG A 206 -14.89 -8.90 0.66
C ARG A 206 -13.63 -9.46 0.03
N VAL A 207 -12.46 -8.94 0.41
CA VAL A 207 -11.17 -9.51 0.01
C VAL A 207 -10.23 -9.63 1.20
N VAL A 208 -9.60 -10.80 1.34
CA VAL A 208 -8.64 -11.07 2.41
C VAL A 208 -7.44 -11.80 1.81
N LEU A 209 -6.26 -11.29 2.10
CA LEU A 209 -5.01 -12.01 1.81
C LEU A 209 -4.76 -13.01 2.94
N GLN A 210 -4.51 -14.26 2.60
CA GLN A 210 -4.11 -15.28 3.57
C GLN A 210 -2.86 -14.79 4.34
N PRO A 211 -2.77 -15.01 5.67
CA PRO A 211 -1.70 -14.43 6.48
C PRO A 211 -0.27 -14.79 6.02
N ASP A 212 -0.06 -16.00 5.48
CA ASP A 212 1.23 -16.42 4.90
C ASP A 212 1.46 -15.90 3.47
N GLY A 213 0.48 -15.21 2.88
CA GLY A 213 0.51 -14.71 1.51
C GLY A 213 0.22 -15.77 0.45
N GLY A 214 -0.21 -16.98 0.82
CA GLY A 214 -0.42 -18.10 -0.10
C GLY A 214 -1.52 -17.85 -1.12
N TYR A 215 -2.69 -17.38 -0.68
CA TYR A 215 -3.84 -17.09 -1.54
C TYR A 215 -4.53 -15.79 -1.19
N LEU A 216 -5.16 -15.19 -2.20
CA LEU A 216 -6.13 -14.11 -2.05
C LEU A 216 -7.54 -14.70 -2.10
N TRP A 217 -8.32 -14.47 -1.04
CA TRP A 217 -9.67 -14.99 -0.89
C TRP A 217 -10.69 -13.88 -1.08
N VAL A 218 -11.65 -14.10 -1.97
CA VAL A 218 -12.65 -13.08 -2.36
C VAL A 218 -14.05 -13.60 -2.12
N GLY A 219 -14.76 -12.98 -1.18
CA GLY A 219 -16.15 -13.27 -0.89
C GLY A 219 -17.09 -12.69 -1.95
N ASN A 220 -17.87 -13.53 -2.57
CA ASN A 220 -18.89 -13.17 -3.57
C ASN A 220 -20.28 -13.23 -2.96
N ASN A 221 -20.95 -12.09 -2.87
CA ASN A 221 -22.29 -11.99 -2.32
C ASN A 221 -23.32 -12.23 -3.41
N ASP A 222 -24.03 -13.36 -3.38
CA ASP A 222 -25.14 -13.63 -4.28
C ASP A 222 -26.34 -14.18 -3.51
N ALA A 223 -27.53 -13.98 -4.06
CA ALA A 223 -28.74 -14.61 -3.55
C ALA A 223 -28.81 -16.09 -3.94
N ASP A 224 -28.25 -16.45 -5.09
CA ASP A 224 -28.08 -17.83 -5.53
C ASP A 224 -26.90 -18.47 -4.77
N ALA A 225 -27.20 -19.49 -3.97
CA ALA A 225 -26.21 -20.19 -3.18
C ALA A 225 -25.10 -20.85 -4.02
N ALA A 226 -25.36 -21.18 -5.29
CA ALA A 226 -24.36 -21.75 -6.19
C ALA A 226 -23.36 -20.70 -6.71
N ALA A 227 -23.77 -19.43 -6.78
CA ALA A 227 -22.95 -18.30 -7.19
C ALA A 227 -22.34 -17.52 -5.99
N SER A 228 -22.78 -17.81 -4.77
CA SER A 228 -22.34 -17.21 -3.52
C SER A 228 -21.31 -18.09 -2.83
N GLY A 229 -20.21 -17.49 -2.40
CA GLY A 229 -19.09 -18.21 -1.79
C GLY A 229 -17.78 -17.47 -1.99
N VAL A 230 -16.67 -18.20 -2.01
CA VAL A 230 -15.34 -17.62 -2.10
C VAL A 230 -14.62 -18.00 -3.38
N THR A 231 -14.08 -17.01 -4.06
CA THR A 231 -13.09 -17.20 -5.13
C THR A 231 -11.70 -17.17 -4.53
N VAL A 232 -10.87 -18.13 -4.90
CA VAL A 232 -9.47 -18.22 -4.48
C VAL A 232 -8.57 -17.90 -5.65
N ILE A 233 -7.65 -16.97 -5.44
CA ILE A 233 -6.72 -16.47 -6.45
C ILE A 233 -5.29 -16.67 -5.93
N ASP A 234 -4.42 -17.20 -6.77
CA ASP A 234 -2.98 -17.22 -6.51
C ASP A 234 -2.40 -15.82 -6.81
N PRO A 235 -1.89 -15.09 -5.82
CA PRO A 235 -1.40 -13.74 -6.00
C PRO A 235 -0.13 -13.67 -6.87
N GLN A 236 0.69 -14.72 -6.91
CA GLN A 236 1.93 -14.75 -7.69
C GLN A 236 1.66 -14.93 -9.17
N SER A 237 0.88 -15.96 -9.53
CA SER A 237 0.49 -16.22 -10.93
C SER A 237 -0.63 -15.30 -11.41
N ARG A 238 -1.32 -14.61 -10.52
CA ARG A 238 -2.51 -13.77 -10.76
C ARG A 238 -3.63 -14.54 -11.45
N LYS A 239 -3.79 -15.81 -11.09
CA LYS A 239 -4.82 -16.68 -11.67
C LYS A 239 -5.79 -17.15 -10.61
N ARG A 240 -7.05 -17.20 -10.99
CA ARG A 240 -8.06 -17.89 -10.20
C ARG A 240 -7.72 -19.39 -10.15
N VAL A 241 -7.56 -19.93 -8.95
CA VAL A 241 -7.31 -21.35 -8.70
C VAL A 241 -8.57 -22.13 -8.39
N GLY A 242 -9.62 -21.45 -7.86
CA GLY A 242 -10.89 -22.12 -7.55
C GLY A 242 -12.01 -21.15 -7.18
N PHE A 243 -13.20 -21.72 -7.13
CA PHE A 243 -14.38 -21.14 -6.49
C PHE A 243 -15.03 -22.21 -5.62
N ILE A 244 -15.37 -21.84 -4.40
CA ILE A 244 -15.98 -22.72 -3.40
C ILE A 244 -17.33 -22.12 -3.04
N ALA A 245 -18.41 -22.76 -3.46
CA ALA A 245 -19.76 -22.38 -3.04
C ALA A 245 -19.91 -22.71 -1.54
N THR A 246 -20.21 -21.71 -0.72
CA THR A 246 -20.32 -21.88 0.74
C THR A 246 -21.72 -21.65 1.27
N GLY A 247 -22.54 -20.92 0.53
CA GLY A 247 -23.91 -20.56 0.91
C GLY A 247 -24.23 -19.11 0.57
N ALA A 248 -25.51 -18.75 0.64
CA ALA A 248 -25.96 -17.42 0.23
C ALA A 248 -25.57 -16.32 1.24
N GLY A 249 -25.27 -15.13 0.73
CA GLY A 249 -25.14 -13.90 1.48
C GLY A 249 -23.75 -13.30 1.52
N HIS A 250 -23.50 -12.45 2.51
CA HIS A 250 -22.20 -11.85 2.76
C HIS A 250 -21.25 -12.84 3.46
N HIS A 251 -19.97 -12.75 3.11
CA HIS A 251 -18.92 -13.63 3.59
C HIS A 251 -17.82 -12.83 4.28
N GLU A 252 -17.62 -13.09 5.58
CA GLU A 252 -16.39 -12.73 6.28
C GLU A 252 -15.48 -13.95 6.33
N ILE A 253 -14.16 -13.71 6.29
CA ILE A 253 -13.15 -14.76 6.13
C ILE A 253 -12.10 -14.62 7.22
N ALA A 254 -11.88 -15.69 7.98
CA ALA A 254 -10.82 -15.80 8.97
C ALA A 254 -9.98 -17.07 8.70
N PHE A 255 -8.75 -17.10 9.22
CA PHE A 255 -7.83 -18.24 9.04
C PHE A 255 -7.37 -18.76 10.39
N SER A 256 -7.09 -20.06 10.47
CA SER A 256 -6.35 -20.64 11.61
C SER A 256 -4.90 -20.12 11.61
N THR A 257 -4.26 -20.12 12.79
CA THR A 257 -2.86 -19.66 12.96
C THR A 257 -1.88 -20.37 12.02
N ASP A 258 -2.11 -21.66 11.77
CA ASP A 258 -1.28 -22.49 10.89
C ASP A 258 -1.64 -22.39 9.39
N ASN A 259 -2.61 -21.54 9.05
CA ASN A 259 -3.15 -21.36 7.69
C ASN A 259 -3.72 -22.63 7.04
N ARG A 260 -4.06 -23.68 7.84
CA ARG A 260 -4.62 -24.92 7.31
C ARG A 260 -6.10 -24.80 6.99
N HIS A 261 -6.82 -23.96 7.72
CA HIS A 261 -8.26 -23.81 7.58
C HIS A 261 -8.65 -22.34 7.34
N ALA A 262 -9.55 -22.15 6.39
CA ALA A 262 -10.27 -20.90 6.21
C ALA A 262 -11.72 -21.06 6.71
N PHE A 263 -12.18 -20.08 7.48
CA PHE A 263 -13.52 -20.02 8.08
C PHE A 263 -14.31 -18.91 7.40
N VAL A 264 -15.40 -19.27 6.75
CA VAL A 264 -16.20 -18.37 5.91
C VAL A 264 -17.63 -18.31 6.43
N THR A 265 -18.08 -17.12 6.84
CA THR A 265 -19.48 -16.92 7.24
C THR A 265 -20.38 -16.91 6.01
N ASN A 266 -21.59 -17.45 6.15
CA ASN A 266 -22.65 -17.42 5.14
C ASN A 266 -23.87 -16.75 5.77
N ARG A 267 -23.92 -15.42 5.65
CA ARG A 267 -24.87 -14.59 6.38
C ARG A 267 -26.32 -15.03 6.24
N ASN A 268 -26.77 -15.28 5.00
CA ASN A 268 -28.19 -15.62 4.75
C ASN A 268 -28.49 -17.10 4.98
N ALA A 269 -27.46 -17.95 4.94
CA ALA A 269 -27.59 -19.38 5.22
C ALA A 269 -27.50 -19.72 6.72
N GLY A 270 -27.06 -18.77 7.58
CA GLY A 270 -26.92 -19.00 9.02
C GLY A 270 -25.79 -19.96 9.40
N THR A 271 -24.78 -20.09 8.56
CA THR A 271 -23.72 -21.10 8.73
C THR A 271 -22.32 -20.51 8.63
N LEU A 272 -21.35 -21.26 9.14
CA LEU A 272 -19.92 -21.06 8.93
C LEU A 272 -19.38 -22.26 8.14
N SER A 273 -18.76 -22.02 7.02
CA SER A 273 -18.05 -23.01 6.22
C SER A 273 -16.60 -23.09 6.65
N VAL A 274 -16.09 -24.31 6.88
CA VAL A 274 -14.67 -24.56 7.12
C VAL A 274 -14.08 -25.21 5.88
N ILE A 275 -13.03 -24.60 5.36
CA ILE A 275 -12.37 -24.98 4.12
C ILE A 275 -10.93 -25.38 4.43
N ASP A 276 -10.51 -26.55 3.97
CA ASP A 276 -9.11 -26.95 3.97
C ASP A 276 -8.36 -26.17 2.88
N VAL A 277 -7.38 -25.39 3.29
CA VAL A 277 -6.65 -24.45 2.41
C VAL A 277 -5.81 -25.16 1.38
N ALA A 278 -5.22 -26.31 1.73
CA ALA A 278 -4.33 -27.03 0.84
C ALA A 278 -5.09 -27.69 -0.33
N SER A 279 -6.26 -28.25 -0.06
CA SER A 279 -7.10 -28.93 -1.07
C SER A 279 -8.18 -28.02 -1.67
N LEU A 280 -8.41 -26.84 -1.09
CA LEU A 280 -9.50 -25.91 -1.43
C LEU A 280 -10.90 -26.57 -1.38
N LYS A 281 -11.09 -27.49 -0.42
CA LYS A 281 -12.35 -28.23 -0.26
C LYS A 281 -13.06 -27.82 1.02
N LEU A 282 -14.39 -27.72 0.93
CA LEU A 282 -15.26 -27.60 2.09
C LEU A 282 -15.15 -28.90 2.92
N VAL A 283 -14.69 -28.79 4.17
CA VAL A 283 -14.53 -29.94 5.07
C VAL A 283 -15.61 -30.02 6.15
N LYS A 284 -16.18 -28.88 6.54
CA LYS A 284 -17.24 -28.83 7.55
C LYS A 284 -18.14 -27.61 7.38
N THR A 285 -19.40 -27.74 7.72
CA THR A 285 -20.35 -26.62 7.83
C THR A 285 -20.94 -26.63 9.23
N LEU A 286 -20.88 -25.50 9.93
CA LEU A 286 -21.34 -25.33 11.30
C LEU A 286 -22.50 -24.33 11.33
N SER A 287 -23.56 -24.65 12.08
CA SER A 287 -24.66 -23.72 12.33
C SER A 287 -24.26 -22.77 13.47
N THR A 288 -24.03 -21.51 13.16
CA THR A 288 -23.51 -20.51 14.10
C THR A 288 -24.53 -19.48 14.56
N GLY A 289 -25.73 -19.48 13.95
CA GLY A 289 -26.82 -18.57 14.27
C GLY A 289 -27.59 -18.14 13.02
N ALA A 290 -28.59 -17.28 13.17
CA ALA A 290 -29.48 -16.89 12.07
C ALA A 290 -28.83 -15.90 11.08
N GLN A 291 -27.83 -15.12 11.53
CA GLN A 291 -27.15 -14.11 10.72
C GLN A 291 -25.68 -13.95 11.14
N PRO A 292 -24.77 -14.89 10.83
CA PRO A 292 -23.34 -14.72 11.09
C PRO A 292 -22.79 -13.58 10.24
N LEU A 293 -22.40 -12.47 10.89
CA LEU A 293 -21.98 -11.22 10.25
C LEU A 293 -20.47 -11.00 10.24
N SER A 294 -19.77 -11.60 11.21
CA SER A 294 -18.34 -11.39 11.37
C SER A 294 -17.68 -12.66 11.88
N ALA A 295 -16.43 -12.88 11.46
CA ALA A 295 -15.57 -13.94 11.97
C ALA A 295 -14.16 -13.38 12.20
N ALA A 296 -13.57 -13.67 13.35
CA ALA A 296 -12.20 -13.30 13.66
C ALA A 296 -11.54 -14.43 14.46
N HIS A 297 -10.27 -14.70 14.15
CA HIS A 297 -9.46 -15.72 14.82
C HIS A 297 -8.57 -15.09 15.89
N SER A 298 -8.57 -15.69 17.09
CA SER A 298 -7.60 -15.37 18.14
C SER A 298 -6.52 -16.44 18.18
N GLU A 299 -5.29 -16.01 18.00
CA GLU A 299 -4.12 -16.89 18.10
C GLU A 299 -3.95 -17.42 19.51
N LEU A 300 -4.22 -16.58 20.53
CA LEU A 300 -4.07 -16.93 21.93
C LEU A 300 -5.00 -18.08 22.36
N SER A 301 -6.28 -18.04 21.96
CA SER A 301 -7.26 -19.11 22.28
C SER A 301 -7.35 -20.17 21.19
N ARG A 302 -6.66 -20.01 20.05
CA ARG A 302 -6.74 -20.89 18.86
C ARG A 302 -8.18 -21.13 18.41
N SER A 303 -9.01 -20.10 18.52
CA SER A 303 -10.44 -20.19 18.26
C SER A 303 -10.92 -19.08 17.34
N VAL A 304 -11.96 -19.38 16.57
CA VAL A 304 -12.65 -18.41 15.72
C VAL A 304 -13.93 -17.96 16.41
N TYR A 305 -14.10 -16.66 16.54
CA TYR A 305 -15.26 -16.00 17.12
C TYR A 305 -16.18 -15.53 16.02
N VAL A 306 -17.41 -16.03 15.99
CA VAL A 306 -18.41 -15.68 14.97
C VAL A 306 -19.58 -14.96 15.62
N ALA A 307 -19.75 -13.69 15.26
CA ALA A 307 -20.83 -12.86 15.77
C ALA A 307 -22.11 -13.03 14.94
N ASP A 308 -23.23 -13.32 15.61
CA ASP A 308 -24.55 -13.38 15.01
C ASP A 308 -25.35 -12.09 15.25
N GLY A 309 -25.70 -11.40 14.18
CA GLY A 309 -26.38 -10.10 14.26
C GLY A 309 -27.83 -10.18 14.71
N LYS A 310 -28.52 -11.30 14.50
CA LYS A 310 -29.93 -11.44 14.83
C LYS A 310 -30.14 -11.96 16.25
N ASP A 311 -29.41 -13.01 16.61
CA ASP A 311 -29.63 -13.70 17.88
C ASP A 311 -28.82 -13.09 19.04
N GLY A 312 -27.88 -12.18 18.76
CA GLY A 312 -27.02 -11.58 19.77
C GLY A 312 -26.09 -12.59 20.42
N ARG A 313 -25.55 -13.48 19.64
CA ARG A 313 -24.70 -14.58 20.12
C ARG A 313 -23.36 -14.57 19.43
N VAL A 314 -22.30 -14.90 20.18
CA VAL A 314 -20.99 -15.20 19.62
C VAL A 314 -20.72 -16.69 19.77
N SER A 315 -20.59 -17.40 18.64
CA SER A 315 -20.14 -18.79 18.63
C SER A 315 -18.63 -18.83 18.61
N VAL A 316 -18.05 -19.64 19.50
CA VAL A 316 -16.59 -19.87 19.60
C VAL A 316 -16.31 -21.25 18.99
N ILE A 317 -15.48 -21.27 17.96
CA ILE A 317 -15.12 -22.48 17.23
C ILE A 317 -13.65 -22.81 17.53
N ASP A 318 -13.40 -23.99 18.08
CA ASP A 318 -12.05 -24.54 18.22
C ASP A 318 -11.49 -24.79 16.81
N ALA A 319 -10.41 -24.09 16.46
CA ALA A 319 -9.86 -24.12 15.10
C ALA A 319 -9.12 -25.42 14.76
N ASP A 320 -8.76 -26.22 15.75
CA ASP A 320 -8.11 -27.53 15.57
C ASP A 320 -9.15 -28.66 15.45
N LYS A 321 -10.16 -28.67 16.35
CA LYS A 321 -11.21 -29.70 16.36
C LYS A 321 -12.32 -29.41 15.37
N LEU A 322 -12.40 -28.18 14.88
CA LEU A 322 -13.45 -27.69 13.96
C LEU A 322 -14.85 -27.84 14.55
N GLU A 323 -14.99 -27.59 15.85
CA GLU A 323 -16.26 -27.72 16.59
C GLU A 323 -16.57 -26.47 17.38
N ILE A 324 -17.87 -26.24 17.62
CA ILE A 324 -18.31 -25.15 18.49
C ILE A 324 -17.98 -25.55 19.93
N SER A 325 -17.02 -24.86 20.52
CA SER A 325 -16.58 -25.10 21.91
C SER A 325 -17.40 -24.30 22.93
N ALA A 326 -17.90 -23.11 22.55
CA ALA A 326 -18.72 -22.27 23.40
C ALA A 326 -19.70 -21.41 22.60
N ARG A 327 -20.74 -20.93 23.29
CA ARG A 327 -21.67 -19.92 22.81
C ARG A 327 -21.85 -18.84 23.87
N ILE A 328 -21.47 -17.62 23.54
CA ILE A 328 -21.52 -16.48 24.44
C ILE A 328 -22.79 -15.68 24.11
N ALA A 329 -23.68 -15.55 25.09
CA ALA A 329 -24.90 -14.76 24.94
C ALA A 329 -24.60 -13.28 25.18
N LEU A 330 -24.91 -12.45 24.20
CA LEU A 330 -24.83 -11.00 24.24
C LEU A 330 -26.19 -10.40 23.88
N LYS A 331 -26.25 -9.09 23.61
CA LYS A 331 -27.49 -8.45 23.15
C LYS A 331 -27.67 -8.61 21.64
N PRO A 332 -28.91 -8.80 21.14
CA PRO A 332 -29.20 -8.78 19.70
C PRO A 332 -28.72 -7.52 19.01
N GLY A 333 -28.39 -7.62 17.72
CA GLY A 333 -27.94 -6.48 16.91
C GLY A 333 -26.44 -6.39 16.76
N LEU A 334 -25.70 -7.50 16.96
CA LEU A 334 -24.26 -7.54 16.75
C LEU A 334 -23.90 -7.20 15.31
N GLY A 335 -22.76 -6.55 15.14
CA GLY A 335 -22.13 -6.19 13.88
C GLY A 335 -20.71 -6.76 13.76
N PRO A 336 -19.75 -5.97 13.27
CA PRO A 336 -18.35 -6.39 13.17
C PRO A 336 -17.75 -6.80 14.51
N LEU A 337 -16.96 -7.88 14.48
CA LEU A 337 -16.17 -8.37 15.59
C LEU A 337 -14.70 -8.44 15.15
N ARG A 338 -13.80 -7.92 15.95
CA ARG A 338 -12.36 -7.96 15.74
C ARG A 338 -11.64 -8.39 17.01
N ILE A 339 -10.47 -8.99 16.85
CA ILE A 339 -9.59 -9.37 17.97
C ILE A 339 -8.57 -8.24 18.20
N SER A 340 -8.29 -7.90 19.46
CA SER A 340 -7.24 -6.95 19.83
C SER A 340 -5.85 -7.45 19.38
N PRO A 341 -4.87 -6.55 19.15
CA PRO A 341 -3.54 -6.93 18.63
C PRO A 341 -2.81 -7.96 19.50
N ASP A 342 -3.00 -7.91 20.83
CA ASP A 342 -2.45 -8.89 21.77
C ASP A 342 -3.18 -10.26 21.76
N GLY A 343 -4.21 -10.40 20.92
CA GLY A 343 -5.02 -11.61 20.79
C GLY A 343 -5.96 -11.90 21.96
N ARG A 344 -6.00 -11.06 23.01
CA ARG A 344 -6.68 -11.34 24.27
C ARG A 344 -8.16 -11.02 24.30
N PHE A 345 -8.58 -9.97 23.61
CA PHE A 345 -9.96 -9.51 23.66
C PHE A 345 -10.62 -9.58 22.29
N ALA A 346 -11.84 -10.12 22.24
CA ALA A 346 -12.73 -9.98 21.10
C ALA A 346 -13.69 -8.81 21.37
N LEU A 347 -13.66 -7.80 20.53
CA LEU A 347 -14.54 -6.63 20.60
C LEU A 347 -15.62 -6.74 19.52
N ALA A 348 -16.87 -6.94 19.97
CA ALA A 348 -18.03 -7.07 19.11
C ALA A 348 -18.85 -5.77 19.17
N LEU A 349 -18.98 -5.09 18.04
CA LEU A 349 -19.84 -3.91 17.92
C LEU A 349 -21.30 -4.32 17.95
N ASN A 350 -22.15 -3.49 18.55
CA ASN A 350 -23.58 -3.64 18.51
C ASN A 350 -24.24 -2.32 18.07
N PRO A 351 -24.45 -2.13 16.75
CA PRO A 351 -25.07 -0.92 16.23
C PRO A 351 -26.49 -0.65 16.72
N GLN A 352 -27.24 -1.70 17.05
CA GLN A 352 -28.63 -1.55 17.50
C GLN A 352 -28.76 -1.11 18.95
N GLN A 353 -27.73 -1.40 19.76
CA GLN A 353 -27.73 -1.10 21.21
C GLN A 353 -26.74 0.02 21.58
N ASP A 354 -26.03 0.59 20.58
CA ASP A 354 -24.98 1.60 20.81
C ASP A 354 -23.88 1.11 21.77
N LEU A 355 -23.45 -0.16 21.60
CA LEU A 355 -22.50 -0.81 22.50
C LEU A 355 -21.30 -1.41 21.75
N VAL A 356 -20.22 -1.57 22.49
CA VAL A 356 -19.13 -2.50 22.20
C VAL A 356 -19.07 -3.53 23.33
N HIS A 357 -19.34 -4.78 23.01
CA HIS A 357 -19.14 -5.91 23.92
C HIS A 357 -17.68 -6.35 23.88
N VAL A 358 -17.06 -6.51 25.03
CA VAL A 358 -15.68 -7.02 25.14
C VAL A 358 -15.70 -8.41 25.77
N ILE A 359 -15.16 -9.38 25.06
CA ILE A 359 -15.04 -10.78 25.48
C ILE A 359 -13.57 -11.06 25.79
N ASP A 360 -13.26 -11.60 26.96
CA ASP A 360 -11.95 -12.15 27.27
C ASP A 360 -11.87 -13.56 26.64
N VAL A 361 -10.98 -13.73 25.66
CA VAL A 361 -10.89 -14.99 24.90
C VAL A 361 -10.31 -16.15 25.72
N SER A 362 -9.65 -15.86 26.84
CA SER A 362 -9.10 -16.89 27.72
C SER A 362 -10.17 -17.59 28.54
N THR A 363 -11.28 -16.89 28.82
CA THR A 363 -12.40 -17.43 29.64
C THR A 363 -13.69 -17.58 28.86
N ASN A 364 -13.77 -16.96 27.66
CA ASN A 364 -14.99 -16.82 26.87
C ASN A 364 -16.12 -16.07 27.63
N GLU A 365 -15.76 -15.17 28.54
CA GLU A 365 -16.71 -14.35 29.29
C GLU A 365 -16.78 -12.93 28.70
N ALA A 366 -17.97 -12.36 28.60
CA ALA A 366 -18.16 -10.95 28.36
C ALA A 366 -17.75 -10.16 29.60
N VAL A 367 -16.73 -9.30 29.48
CA VAL A 367 -16.14 -8.55 30.60
C VAL A 367 -16.54 -7.09 30.64
N HIS A 368 -16.97 -6.51 29.49
CA HIS A 368 -17.47 -5.14 29.42
C HIS A 368 -18.58 -4.99 28.38
N ASP A 369 -19.54 -4.10 28.70
CA ASP A 369 -20.50 -3.50 27.78
C ASP A 369 -20.20 -1.99 27.75
N ILE A 370 -19.53 -1.53 26.71
CA ILE A 370 -19.06 -0.14 26.59
C ILE A 370 -20.03 0.64 25.71
N ALA A 371 -20.62 1.71 26.25
CA ALA A 371 -21.53 2.59 25.50
C ALA A 371 -20.76 3.42 24.46
N ILE A 372 -21.13 3.27 23.19
CA ILE A 372 -20.62 4.04 22.05
C ILE A 372 -21.83 4.54 21.24
N PRO A 373 -22.33 5.73 21.54
CA PRO A 373 -23.54 6.26 20.88
C PRO A 373 -23.38 6.47 19.37
N GLY A 374 -24.46 6.27 18.63
CA GLY A 374 -24.56 6.61 17.21
C GLY A 374 -24.30 5.46 16.25
N GLN A 375 -24.64 4.24 16.62
CA GLN A 375 -24.53 3.03 15.80
C GLN A 375 -23.05 2.71 15.39
N PRO A 376 -22.27 2.14 16.30
CA PRO A 376 -20.88 1.74 16.01
C PRO A 376 -20.84 0.70 14.88
N PHE A 377 -20.02 0.94 13.83
CA PHE A 377 -20.02 0.11 12.62
C PHE A 377 -18.64 -0.34 12.15
N GLN A 378 -17.57 0.33 12.58
CA GLN A 378 -16.19 -0.06 12.29
C GLN A 378 -15.32 0.05 13.54
N ILE A 379 -14.36 -0.86 13.66
CA ILE A 379 -13.35 -0.88 14.71
C ILE A 379 -11.98 -1.21 14.11
N THR A 380 -10.98 -0.41 14.46
CA THR A 380 -9.58 -0.55 14.05
C THR A 380 -8.69 -0.41 15.29
N PHE A 381 -7.51 -1.02 15.28
CA PHE A 381 -6.62 -1.01 16.43
C PHE A 381 -5.26 -0.38 16.10
N THR A 382 -4.67 0.21 17.12
CA THR A 382 -3.22 0.31 17.32
C THR A 382 -2.83 -0.60 18.47
N GLU A 383 -1.55 -0.66 18.82
CA GLU A 383 -1.09 -1.42 20.00
C GLU A 383 -1.76 -0.94 21.30
N THR A 384 -2.12 0.33 21.40
CA THR A 384 -2.61 0.96 22.63
C THR A 384 -4.13 1.11 22.67
N PHE A 385 -4.78 1.39 21.54
CA PHE A 385 -6.20 1.78 21.49
C PHE A 385 -7.00 0.98 20.46
N ALA A 386 -8.29 0.81 20.76
CA ALA A 386 -9.30 0.49 19.76
C ALA A 386 -10.03 1.77 19.34
N TYR A 387 -10.10 2.03 18.04
CA TYR A 387 -10.81 3.17 17.42
C TYR A 387 -12.14 2.71 16.89
N VAL A 388 -13.22 3.24 17.42
CA VAL A 388 -14.59 2.87 17.02
C VAL A 388 -15.25 4.04 16.30
N ARG A 389 -15.71 3.78 15.07
CA ARG A 389 -16.52 4.71 14.28
C ARG A 389 -17.99 4.38 14.45
N ALA A 390 -18.80 5.43 14.60
CA ALA A 390 -20.25 5.33 14.66
C ALA A 390 -20.90 6.03 13.45
N MET A 391 -21.97 5.45 12.93
CA MET A 391 -22.64 5.87 11.70
C MET A 391 -23.28 7.26 11.84
N HIS A 392 -23.83 7.54 13.01
CA HIS A 392 -24.58 8.75 13.33
C HIS A 392 -23.82 9.73 14.26
N SER A 393 -22.49 9.54 14.42
CA SER A 393 -21.65 10.45 15.20
C SER A 393 -20.46 10.90 14.36
N GLU A 394 -20.14 12.18 14.39
CA GLU A 394 -18.92 12.75 13.83
C GLU A 394 -17.69 12.38 14.65
N ARG A 395 -17.90 11.83 15.87
CA ARG A 395 -16.81 11.46 16.77
C ARG A 395 -16.26 10.07 16.49
N VAL A 396 -14.98 9.92 16.79
CA VAL A 396 -14.30 8.63 16.92
C VAL A 396 -14.14 8.36 18.40
N SER A 397 -14.61 7.21 18.85
CA SER A 397 -14.39 6.76 20.22
C SER A 397 -13.12 5.93 20.32
N THR A 398 -12.29 6.16 21.32
CA THR A 398 -11.09 5.40 21.63
C THR A 398 -11.26 4.64 22.93
N ILE A 399 -10.93 3.35 22.90
CA ILE A 399 -10.96 2.48 24.06
C ILE A 399 -9.51 2.08 24.38
N THR A 400 -9.03 2.40 25.56
CA THR A 400 -7.67 2.02 25.99
C THR A 400 -7.61 0.52 26.25
N LEU A 401 -6.86 -0.24 25.46
CA LEU A 401 -6.78 -1.71 25.54
C LEU A 401 -6.28 -2.20 26.90
N ALA A 402 -5.28 -1.54 27.48
CA ALA A 402 -4.74 -1.88 28.81
C ALA A 402 -5.75 -1.71 29.94
N SER A 403 -6.85 -0.96 29.74
CA SER A 403 -7.93 -0.78 30.71
C SER A 403 -8.97 -1.91 30.68
N LEU A 404 -8.89 -2.81 29.69
CA LEU A 404 -9.83 -3.93 29.57
C LEU A 404 -9.47 -5.08 30.52
N GLY A 405 -10.47 -5.89 30.87
CA GLY A 405 -10.35 -7.11 31.68
C GLY A 405 -11.32 -7.16 32.85
N LYS A 406 -11.53 -8.36 33.39
CA LYS A 406 -12.46 -8.61 34.49
C LYS A 406 -12.12 -7.76 35.72
N GLY A 407 -13.13 -7.07 36.25
CA GLY A 407 -12.97 -6.22 37.43
C GLY A 407 -12.30 -4.86 37.18
N LYS A 408 -11.84 -4.56 35.95
CA LYS A 408 -11.34 -3.25 35.56
C LYS A 408 -12.48 -2.34 35.08
N ARG A 409 -12.21 -1.05 35.04
CA ARG A 409 -13.10 -0.06 34.40
C ARG A 409 -12.49 0.34 33.07
N ALA A 410 -13.21 0.07 31.97
CA ALA A 410 -12.79 0.48 30.64
C ALA A 410 -12.66 2.00 30.54
N THR A 411 -11.54 2.47 30.03
CA THR A 411 -11.29 3.90 29.76
C THR A 411 -11.67 4.21 28.33
N VAL A 412 -12.63 5.12 28.17
CA VAL A 412 -13.14 5.54 26.86
C VAL A 412 -13.01 7.04 26.74
N GLN A 413 -12.46 7.49 25.61
CA GLN A 413 -12.39 8.88 25.22
C GLN A 413 -13.00 9.04 23.83
N SER A 414 -13.19 10.26 23.36
CA SER A 414 -13.62 10.49 21.98
C SER A 414 -13.22 11.88 21.51
N PHE A 415 -12.95 11.99 20.22
CA PHE A 415 -12.64 13.26 19.56
C PHE A 415 -13.46 13.40 18.27
N ALA A 416 -13.71 14.62 17.83
CA ALA A 416 -14.41 14.90 16.59
C ALA A 416 -13.46 14.69 15.38
N ALA A 417 -13.93 13.94 14.38
CA ALA A 417 -13.25 13.77 13.09
C ALA A 417 -14.23 14.16 11.98
N GLY A 418 -14.62 15.42 11.95
CA GLY A 418 -15.55 16.01 11.02
C GLY A 418 -16.60 16.89 11.67
N SER A 419 -17.36 17.58 10.83
CA SER A 419 -18.51 18.41 11.25
C SER A 419 -19.85 17.67 11.11
N GLN A 420 -19.86 16.54 10.45
CA GLN A 420 -21.05 15.73 10.18
C GLN A 420 -20.75 14.23 10.36
N PRO A 421 -21.74 13.42 10.71
CA PRO A 421 -21.57 11.99 10.86
C PRO A 421 -21.37 11.30 9.48
N PRO A 422 -20.71 10.13 9.41
CA PRO A 422 -20.47 9.40 8.16
C PRO A 422 -21.73 9.13 7.33
N ARG A 423 -22.87 8.90 7.96
CA ARG A 423 -24.15 8.63 7.27
C ARG A 423 -24.60 9.80 6.39
N ALA A 424 -24.19 11.01 6.66
CA ALA A 424 -24.54 12.17 5.83
C ALA A 424 -24.01 12.05 4.38
N SER A 425 -23.04 11.17 4.11
CA SER A 425 -22.54 10.85 2.77
C SER A 425 -23.48 9.91 1.96
N GLY A 426 -24.52 9.36 2.57
CA GLY A 426 -25.44 8.43 1.96
C GLY A 426 -25.03 6.94 2.00
N GLY A 427 -23.78 6.63 2.33
CA GLY A 427 -23.29 5.26 2.48
C GLY A 427 -21.85 5.20 2.91
N VAL A 428 -21.44 4.08 3.50
CA VAL A 428 -20.07 3.82 3.94
C VAL A 428 -19.47 2.64 3.19
N ALA A 429 -18.15 2.62 3.07
CA ALA A 429 -17.42 1.51 2.49
C ALA A 429 -17.37 0.32 3.47
N ILE A 430 -17.15 -0.89 2.93
CA ILE A 430 -16.76 -2.05 3.73
C ILE A 430 -15.32 -1.88 4.20
N ALA A 431 -14.45 -1.37 3.33
CA ALA A 431 -13.08 -0.99 3.68
C ALA A 431 -13.07 0.03 4.83
N ASP A 432 -12.08 -0.09 5.70
CA ASP A 432 -11.98 0.71 6.91
C ASP A 432 -11.77 2.21 6.62
N SER A 433 -12.47 3.05 7.36
CA SER A 433 -12.33 4.52 7.31
C SER A 433 -11.28 5.06 8.30
N VAL A 434 -10.61 4.17 9.03
CA VAL A 434 -9.54 4.46 9.98
C VAL A 434 -8.35 3.56 9.70
N ALA A 435 -7.15 4.13 9.63
CA ALA A 435 -5.91 3.37 9.46
C ALA A 435 -4.79 3.97 10.31
N SER A 436 -4.01 3.10 10.97
CA SER A 436 -2.79 3.50 11.67
C SER A 436 -1.65 3.71 10.68
N ALA A 437 -0.79 4.68 10.98
CA ALA A 437 0.47 4.86 10.26
C ALA A 437 1.54 3.87 10.75
N ALA A 438 2.64 3.84 10.03
CA ALA A 438 3.78 2.98 10.34
C ALA A 438 4.50 3.35 11.65
N ASP A 439 4.36 4.59 12.11
CA ASP A 439 4.99 5.13 13.32
C ASP A 439 4.22 4.82 14.61
N GLU A 440 3.19 3.97 14.52
CA GLU A 440 2.36 3.47 15.63
C GLU A 440 1.68 4.54 16.51
N GLY A 441 2.00 5.81 16.34
CA GLY A 441 1.43 6.93 17.11
C GLY A 441 0.46 7.79 16.31
N THR A 442 0.35 7.54 15.00
CA THR A 442 -0.46 8.33 14.08
C THR A 442 -1.62 7.52 13.51
N VAL A 443 -2.79 8.14 13.42
CA VAL A 443 -3.99 7.53 12.86
C VAL A 443 -4.63 8.48 11.85
N PHE A 444 -4.97 7.94 10.68
CA PHE A 444 -5.72 8.64 9.64
C PHE A 444 -7.19 8.23 9.70
N ILE A 445 -8.07 9.21 9.67
CA ILE A 445 -9.52 9.03 9.72
C ILE A 445 -10.14 9.74 8.53
N VAL A 446 -10.81 8.99 7.67
CA VAL A 446 -11.61 9.57 6.59
C VAL A 446 -13.02 9.86 7.07
N ASN A 447 -13.50 11.07 6.81
CA ASN A 447 -14.91 11.38 6.94
C ASN A 447 -15.52 11.60 5.54
N PRO A 448 -16.33 10.66 5.04
CA PRO A 448 -16.90 10.78 3.70
C PRO A 448 -17.94 11.89 3.57
N ALA A 449 -18.50 12.38 4.67
CA ALA A 449 -19.52 13.45 4.67
C ALA A 449 -18.94 14.83 4.33
N ASP A 450 -17.71 15.10 4.75
CA ASP A 450 -17.01 16.35 4.44
C ASP A 450 -15.83 16.18 3.48
N GLY A 451 -15.56 14.95 3.04
CA GLY A 451 -14.49 14.64 2.10
C GLY A 451 -13.07 14.88 2.63
N SER A 452 -12.92 14.92 3.97
CA SER A 452 -11.64 15.21 4.62
C SER A 452 -10.99 13.95 5.17
N THR A 453 -9.67 13.97 5.23
CA THR A 453 -8.85 13.03 5.97
C THR A 453 -8.26 13.75 7.18
N TYR A 454 -8.52 13.22 8.36
CA TYR A 454 -8.05 13.74 9.64
C TYR A 454 -6.79 13.00 10.06
N TYR A 455 -5.79 13.76 10.46
CA TYR A 455 -4.54 13.30 11.05
C TYR A 455 -4.61 13.42 12.56
N TYR A 456 -4.63 12.30 13.25
CA TYR A 456 -4.72 12.23 14.70
C TYR A 456 -3.46 11.59 15.28
N MET A 457 -2.90 12.23 16.30
CA MET A 457 -1.79 11.67 17.09
C MET A 457 -2.36 11.10 18.39
N GLU A 458 -1.95 9.89 18.74
CA GLU A 458 -2.43 9.20 19.93
C GLU A 458 -2.21 10.02 21.22
N GLY A 459 -3.21 9.98 22.09
CA GLY A 459 -3.22 10.74 23.34
C GLY A 459 -3.66 12.21 23.22
N MET A 460 -3.91 12.72 22.03
CA MET A 460 -4.43 14.07 21.83
C MET A 460 -5.95 14.13 22.01
N ASN A 461 -6.47 15.30 22.37
CA ASN A 461 -7.92 15.51 22.53
C ASN A 461 -8.66 15.82 21.23
N ALA A 462 -7.93 16.08 20.14
CA ALA A 462 -8.44 16.39 18.82
C ALA A 462 -7.43 16.02 17.75
N PRO A 463 -7.85 15.86 16.48
CA PRO A 463 -6.93 15.72 15.35
C PRO A 463 -5.97 16.92 15.26
N SER A 464 -4.70 16.65 15.01
CA SER A 464 -3.67 17.68 14.87
C SER A 464 -3.85 18.50 13.60
N SER A 465 -4.39 17.89 12.55
CA SER A 465 -4.72 18.56 11.29
C SER A 465 -5.73 17.76 10.47
N ASN A 466 -6.22 18.34 9.40
CA ASN A 466 -6.97 17.67 8.37
C ASN A 466 -6.59 18.20 6.98
N TYR A 467 -6.83 17.42 5.96
CA TYR A 467 -6.63 17.83 4.59
C TYR A 467 -7.72 17.26 3.67
N ARG A 468 -7.95 17.96 2.56
CA ARG A 468 -8.79 17.50 1.44
C ARG A 468 -7.93 17.36 0.21
N VAL A 469 -8.11 16.27 -0.50
CA VAL A 469 -7.44 16.06 -1.79
C VAL A 469 -8.35 16.57 -2.89
N TYR A 470 -7.81 17.44 -3.74
CA TYR A 470 -8.56 17.97 -4.89
C TYR A 470 -9.08 16.83 -5.77
N GLY A 471 -10.36 16.90 -6.10
CA GLY A 471 -11.02 15.92 -6.95
C GLY A 471 -11.17 14.53 -6.32
N SER A 472 -10.98 14.40 -5.01
CA SER A 472 -11.16 13.16 -4.26
C SER A 472 -12.42 13.21 -3.40
N SER A 473 -13.15 12.10 -3.33
CA SER A 473 -14.28 11.89 -2.42
C SER A 473 -14.01 10.63 -1.61
N PRO A 474 -13.10 10.68 -0.63
CA PRO A 474 -12.64 9.51 0.07
C PRO A 474 -13.72 8.92 0.97
N ARG A 475 -13.78 7.59 1.05
CA ARG A 475 -14.68 6.85 1.93
C ARG A 475 -13.99 5.79 2.78
N ALA A 476 -12.76 5.43 2.42
CA ALA A 476 -11.90 4.55 3.19
C ALA A 476 -10.44 4.96 3.04
N VAL A 477 -9.62 4.52 3.99
CA VAL A 477 -8.20 4.83 4.05
C VAL A 477 -7.39 3.58 4.40
N THR A 478 -6.23 3.44 3.79
CA THR A 478 -5.19 2.51 4.23
C THR A 478 -3.82 3.17 4.11
N VAL A 479 -2.83 2.59 4.76
CA VAL A 479 -1.44 3.06 4.73
C VAL A 479 -0.59 2.03 4.01
N VAL A 480 0.18 2.49 3.03
CA VAL A 480 1.22 1.70 2.37
C VAL A 480 2.55 2.06 3.01
N ASP A 481 3.00 1.22 3.90
CA ASP A 481 4.24 1.38 4.63
C ASP A 481 5.43 0.86 3.81
N ARG A 482 6.44 1.70 3.64
CA ARG A 482 7.71 1.39 2.95
C ARG A 482 8.92 1.48 3.87
N SER A 483 8.69 1.75 5.16
CA SER A 483 9.76 1.92 6.13
C SER A 483 10.49 0.61 6.43
N LEU A 484 11.73 0.76 6.90
CA LEU A 484 12.50 -0.35 7.47
C LEU A 484 11.82 -0.85 8.75
N LYS A 485 11.73 -2.17 8.92
CA LYS A 485 11.18 -2.82 10.11
C LYS A 485 12.25 -3.57 10.87
N GLU A 486 12.28 -3.41 12.18
CA GLU A 486 13.11 -4.23 13.07
C GLU A 486 12.45 -5.62 13.20
N VAL A 487 13.01 -6.62 12.52
CA VAL A 487 12.48 -8.01 12.50
C VAL A 487 13.12 -8.91 13.55
N GLU A 488 14.32 -8.55 13.96
CA GLU A 488 15.09 -9.17 15.06
C GLU A 488 15.82 -8.05 15.79
N PRO A 489 16.23 -8.22 17.04
CA PRO A 489 16.99 -7.21 17.78
C PRO A 489 18.15 -6.66 16.95
N GLY A 490 18.13 -5.35 16.66
CA GLY A 490 19.13 -4.65 15.88
C GLY A 490 19.19 -4.99 14.39
N VAL A 491 18.21 -5.76 13.87
CA VAL A 491 18.13 -6.12 12.46
C VAL A 491 16.94 -5.46 11.79
N TYR A 492 17.23 -4.52 10.91
CA TYR A 492 16.24 -3.75 10.15
C TYR A 492 16.17 -4.24 8.73
N THR A 493 14.98 -4.55 8.25
CA THR A 493 14.77 -5.02 6.88
C THR A 493 13.73 -4.20 6.14
N GLY A 494 13.90 -4.11 4.83
CA GLY A 494 12.92 -3.55 3.92
C GLY A 494 13.01 -4.24 2.57
N ARG A 495 11.93 -4.23 1.81
CA ARG A 495 11.90 -4.74 0.45
C ARG A 495 11.78 -3.59 -0.52
N VAL A 496 12.60 -3.58 -1.55
CA VAL A 496 12.61 -2.55 -2.59
C VAL A 496 12.47 -3.20 -3.95
N ARG A 497 11.83 -2.53 -4.88
CA ARG A 497 11.94 -2.87 -6.29
C ARG A 497 13.05 -2.02 -6.90
N ILE A 498 14.02 -2.65 -7.52
CA ILE A 498 15.12 -1.95 -8.19
C ILE A 498 14.56 -1.19 -9.40
N PRO A 499 14.59 0.17 -9.42
CA PRO A 499 13.89 0.93 -10.45
C PRO A 499 14.51 0.79 -11.85
N VAL A 500 15.84 0.83 -11.94
CA VAL A 500 16.61 0.79 -13.20
C VAL A 500 17.94 0.07 -12.99
N ALA A 501 18.57 -0.40 -14.05
CA ALA A 501 19.93 -0.93 -14.00
C ALA A 501 20.97 0.17 -13.74
N GLY A 502 22.06 -0.15 -13.08
CA GLY A 502 23.17 0.78 -12.80
C GLY A 502 23.66 0.73 -11.36
N GLY A 503 24.54 1.67 -11.03
CA GLY A 503 25.08 1.84 -9.68
C GLY A 503 24.14 2.64 -8.79
N TYR A 504 24.07 2.29 -7.52
CA TYR A 504 23.26 2.94 -6.49
C TYR A 504 24.11 3.38 -5.30
N ASP A 505 23.79 4.53 -4.76
CA ASP A 505 24.18 4.95 -3.41
C ASP A 505 23.01 4.61 -2.46
N VAL A 506 23.30 3.85 -1.41
CA VAL A 506 22.37 3.54 -0.34
C VAL A 506 22.75 4.38 0.87
N ALA A 507 22.14 5.55 0.97
CA ALA A 507 22.35 6.50 2.04
C ALA A 507 21.74 5.96 3.34
N PHE A 508 22.50 5.98 4.42
CA PHE A 508 22.14 5.47 5.75
C PHE A 508 22.38 6.53 6.81
N MET A 509 21.48 6.63 7.76
CA MET A 509 21.56 7.56 8.88
C MET A 509 21.13 6.88 10.18
N LEU A 510 21.90 7.11 11.24
CA LEU A 510 21.46 6.96 12.62
C LEU A 510 21.46 8.32 13.30
N GLN A 511 20.52 8.54 14.21
CA GLN A 511 20.49 9.76 15.01
C GLN A 511 21.30 9.63 16.30
N THR A 512 21.28 8.47 16.93
CA THR A 512 22.00 8.21 18.19
C THR A 512 22.69 6.84 18.17
N PRO A 513 24.03 6.78 18.17
CA PRO A 513 24.95 7.90 17.93
C PRO A 513 24.86 8.41 16.50
N GLN A 514 25.13 9.69 16.27
CA GLN A 514 25.02 10.26 14.93
C GLN A 514 26.00 9.59 13.95
N MET A 515 25.44 8.94 12.93
CA MET A 515 26.19 8.28 11.87
C MET A 515 25.52 8.57 10.51
N LEU A 516 26.31 9.01 9.56
CA LEU A 516 25.92 9.18 8.16
C LEU A 516 26.90 8.40 7.29
N HIS A 517 26.39 7.51 6.44
CA HIS A 517 27.21 6.72 5.52
C HIS A 517 26.43 6.41 4.24
N CYS A 518 27.13 6.27 3.11
CA CYS A 518 26.55 5.75 1.88
C CYS A 518 27.24 4.44 1.52
N PHE A 519 26.45 3.38 1.54
CA PHE A 519 26.83 2.09 0.96
C PHE A 519 26.63 2.15 -0.55
N SER A 520 27.30 1.29 -1.29
CA SER A 520 27.15 1.19 -2.75
C SER A 520 26.53 -0.15 -3.15
N ALA A 521 25.73 -0.13 -4.19
CA ALA A 521 25.15 -1.33 -4.79
C ALA A 521 25.12 -1.18 -6.31
N ALA A 522 24.95 -2.28 -7.03
CA ALA A 522 24.77 -2.27 -8.47
C ALA A 522 23.70 -3.28 -8.88
N ALA A 523 22.89 -2.92 -9.87
CA ALA A 523 21.89 -3.79 -10.45
C ALA A 523 22.12 -3.95 -11.95
N ALA A 524 21.97 -5.19 -12.44
CA ALA A 524 22.08 -5.51 -13.85
C ALA A 524 20.80 -5.17 -14.63
N GLU A 525 20.92 -5.05 -15.94
CA GLU A 525 19.77 -4.99 -16.83
C GLU A 525 18.96 -6.30 -16.76
N ASN A 526 17.64 -6.19 -16.83
CA ASN A 526 16.75 -7.33 -16.89
C ASN A 526 16.36 -7.62 -18.35
N PRO A 527 16.86 -8.72 -18.95
CA PRO A 527 16.54 -9.06 -20.33
C PRO A 527 15.03 -9.25 -20.58
N ALA A 528 14.26 -9.66 -19.57
CA ALA A 528 12.82 -9.80 -19.67
C ALA A 528 12.11 -8.44 -19.82
N LEU A 529 12.70 -7.37 -19.30
CA LEU A 529 12.17 -6.01 -19.43
C LEU A 529 12.59 -5.33 -20.74
N ALA A 530 13.61 -5.82 -21.41
CA ALA A 530 14.04 -5.29 -22.71
C ALA A 530 12.87 -5.28 -23.73
N ASN A 531 11.97 -6.28 -23.63
CA ASN A 531 10.78 -6.39 -24.46
C ASN A 531 9.53 -5.69 -23.87
N ASN A 532 9.58 -5.27 -22.59
CA ASN A 532 8.46 -4.66 -21.86
C ASN A 532 8.71 -3.20 -21.45
N ARG A 533 9.79 -2.59 -21.91
CA ARG A 533 9.99 -1.15 -21.72
C ARG A 533 8.74 -0.44 -22.21
N GLU A 534 8.18 0.48 -21.40
CA GLU A 534 6.91 1.17 -21.70
C GLU A 534 6.87 1.50 -23.19
N PRO A 535 5.95 0.91 -23.99
CA PRO A 535 5.99 1.04 -25.43
C PRO A 535 5.80 2.50 -25.88
N LEU A 536 5.23 3.32 -24.98
CA LEU A 536 5.03 4.76 -25.17
C LEU A 536 5.36 5.55 -23.90
N LYS A 537 5.99 6.69 -24.08
CA LYS A 537 6.08 7.75 -23.08
C LYS A 537 5.20 8.92 -23.49
N LEU A 538 4.40 9.41 -22.55
CA LEU A 538 3.52 10.55 -22.73
C LEU A 538 4.06 11.76 -21.96
N GLU A 539 4.11 12.92 -22.63
CA GLU A 539 4.50 14.19 -22.06
C GLU A 539 3.45 15.25 -22.44
N PHE A 540 2.78 15.82 -21.42
CA PHE A 540 1.85 16.91 -21.66
C PHE A 540 2.59 18.22 -21.95
N GLN A 541 2.23 18.88 -23.04
CA GLN A 541 2.78 20.16 -23.46
C GLN A 541 1.92 21.34 -23.00
N THR A 542 0.63 21.08 -22.70
CA THR A 542 -0.27 22.09 -22.14
C THR A 542 0.14 22.40 -20.71
N THR A 543 0.42 23.67 -20.44
CA THR A 543 0.79 24.16 -19.09
C THR A 543 -0.38 24.81 -18.38
N GLN A 544 -1.37 25.34 -19.14
CA GLN A 544 -2.57 25.95 -18.57
C GLN A 544 -3.40 24.91 -17.80
N ARG A 545 -3.76 25.27 -16.56
CA ARG A 545 -4.52 24.41 -15.65
C ARG A 545 -5.87 24.98 -15.25
N GLN A 546 -6.13 26.24 -15.55
CA GLN A 546 -7.38 26.93 -15.21
C GLN A 546 -8.07 27.41 -16.47
N TYR A 547 -9.36 27.19 -16.56
CA TYR A 547 -10.23 27.51 -17.69
C TYR A 547 -11.57 28.02 -17.17
N SER A 548 -12.32 28.73 -18.02
CA SER A 548 -13.71 29.12 -17.71
C SER A 548 -14.66 27.94 -17.89
N VAL A 549 -15.70 27.88 -17.07
CA VAL A 549 -16.85 26.99 -17.32
C VAL A 549 -17.46 27.31 -18.69
N GLY A 550 -17.79 26.27 -19.46
CA GLY A 550 -18.27 26.37 -20.84
C GLY A 550 -17.17 26.48 -21.89
N GLU A 551 -15.92 26.66 -21.50
CA GLU A 551 -14.79 26.70 -22.42
C GLU A 551 -14.41 25.26 -22.89
N THR A 552 -13.85 25.20 -24.10
CA THR A 552 -13.24 23.96 -24.62
C THR A 552 -11.74 24.03 -24.42
N ALA A 553 -11.22 23.25 -23.48
CA ALA A 553 -9.79 23.15 -23.25
C ALA A 553 -9.13 22.30 -24.33
N THR A 554 -8.04 22.81 -24.90
CA THR A 554 -7.21 22.09 -25.85
C THR A 554 -5.98 21.54 -25.15
N ILE A 555 -5.95 20.20 -24.97
CA ILE A 555 -4.86 19.51 -24.29
C ILE A 555 -3.92 18.91 -25.33
N ARG A 556 -2.70 19.44 -25.38
CA ARG A 556 -1.63 18.96 -26.26
C ARG A 556 -0.66 18.09 -25.46
N PHE A 557 -0.28 16.98 -26.07
CA PHE A 557 0.70 16.08 -25.50
C PHE A 557 1.53 15.40 -26.60
N ARG A 558 2.73 15.02 -26.26
CA ARG A 558 3.63 14.29 -27.15
C ARG A 558 3.68 12.82 -26.74
N LEU A 559 3.60 11.93 -27.74
CA LEU A 559 3.88 10.51 -27.58
C LEU A 559 5.22 10.17 -28.23
N THR A 560 6.09 9.51 -27.46
CA THR A 560 7.39 9.03 -27.93
C THR A 560 7.51 7.55 -27.68
N ASP A 561 8.33 6.88 -28.47
CA ASP A 561 8.72 5.50 -28.22
C ASP A 561 9.42 5.39 -26.87
N GLY A 562 9.01 4.44 -26.04
CA GLY A 562 9.55 4.28 -24.68
C GLY A 562 11.05 3.98 -24.64
N VAL A 563 11.58 3.33 -25.70
CA VAL A 563 12.98 2.92 -25.80
C VAL A 563 13.82 3.94 -26.57
N THR A 564 13.42 4.22 -27.82
CA THR A 564 14.22 5.06 -28.74
C THR A 564 14.04 6.54 -28.51
N ARG A 565 13.01 6.94 -27.74
CA ARG A 565 12.62 8.34 -27.50
C ARG A 565 12.22 9.11 -28.75
N GLN A 566 12.10 8.42 -29.89
CA GLN A 566 11.63 9.04 -31.12
C GLN A 566 10.14 9.35 -31.06
N PRO A 567 9.66 10.46 -31.66
CA PRO A 567 8.25 10.76 -31.75
C PRO A 567 7.46 9.64 -32.42
N LYS A 568 6.34 9.23 -31.85
CA LYS A 568 5.40 8.29 -32.45
C LYS A 568 4.38 9.03 -33.29
N VAL A 569 4.58 8.95 -34.59
CA VAL A 569 3.74 9.60 -35.63
C VAL A 569 2.75 8.58 -36.19
N GLY A 570 1.54 9.04 -36.55
CA GLY A 570 0.56 8.21 -37.22
C GLY A 570 -0.10 7.12 -36.39
N LEU A 571 -0.11 7.24 -35.04
CA LEU A 571 -0.78 6.27 -34.20
C LEU A 571 -2.30 6.31 -34.40
N ALA A 572 -2.85 5.18 -34.83
CA ALA A 572 -4.30 5.01 -34.91
C ALA A 572 -4.91 4.72 -33.53
N GLY A 573 -6.11 5.26 -33.31
CA GLY A 573 -6.89 4.92 -32.09
C GLY A 573 -6.36 5.56 -30.81
N VAL A 574 -5.66 6.67 -30.88
CA VAL A 574 -5.35 7.48 -29.70
C VAL A 574 -6.62 8.14 -29.21
N ASN A 575 -7.04 7.86 -27.99
CA ASN A 575 -8.24 8.41 -27.37
C ASN A 575 -7.89 9.13 -26.07
N ALA A 576 -8.69 10.11 -25.70
CA ALA A 576 -8.64 10.74 -24.40
C ALA A 576 -9.95 10.49 -23.64
N LEU A 577 -9.83 10.05 -22.41
CA LEU A 577 -10.93 9.89 -21.46
C LEU A 577 -10.88 11.06 -20.48
N TYR A 578 -11.99 11.77 -20.32
CA TYR A 578 -12.06 12.85 -19.35
C TYR A 578 -13.33 12.81 -18.52
N PHE A 579 -13.27 13.37 -17.33
CA PHE A 579 -14.40 13.48 -16.43
C PHE A 579 -14.21 14.58 -15.39
N LEU A 580 -15.32 15.13 -14.90
CA LEU A 580 -15.38 15.97 -13.72
C LEU A 580 -15.34 15.07 -12.48
N SER A 581 -14.44 15.35 -11.53
CA SER A 581 -14.44 14.67 -10.23
C SER A 581 -15.70 15.01 -9.41
N PRO A 582 -16.34 14.02 -8.76
CA PRO A 582 -15.93 12.64 -8.46
C PRO A 582 -16.28 11.58 -9.53
N GLY A 583 -16.21 11.89 -10.80
CA GLY A 583 -16.13 10.90 -11.88
C GLY A 583 -17.39 10.08 -12.22
N ARG A 584 -18.57 10.62 -11.95
CA ARG A 584 -19.85 9.93 -12.25
C ARG A 584 -20.10 9.75 -13.75
N ARG A 585 -19.59 10.66 -14.58
CA ARG A 585 -19.78 10.65 -16.02
C ARG A 585 -18.42 10.75 -16.70
N ARG A 586 -18.01 9.69 -17.37
CA ARG A 586 -16.78 9.61 -18.15
C ARG A 586 -17.10 9.81 -19.62
N THR A 587 -16.34 10.67 -20.27
CA THR A 587 -16.50 10.98 -21.70
C THR A 587 -15.21 10.66 -22.43
N GLU A 588 -15.33 9.89 -23.51
CA GLU A 588 -14.21 9.55 -24.38
C GLU A 588 -14.25 10.41 -25.65
N VAL A 589 -13.11 10.95 -26.03
CA VAL A 589 -12.96 11.75 -27.27
C VAL A 589 -11.80 11.22 -28.08
N LYS A 590 -11.96 11.30 -29.41
CA LYS A 590 -10.87 11.01 -30.34
C LYS A 590 -9.84 12.13 -30.29
N VAL A 591 -8.59 11.76 -30.42
CA VAL A 591 -7.44 12.64 -30.41
C VAL A 591 -6.92 12.77 -31.82
N THR A 592 -6.51 13.99 -32.19
CA THR A 592 -5.98 14.30 -33.51
C THR A 592 -4.48 14.56 -33.43
N GLU A 593 -3.70 13.97 -34.31
CA GLU A 593 -2.30 14.32 -34.45
C GLU A 593 -2.15 15.67 -35.15
N VAL A 594 -1.38 16.57 -34.55
CA VAL A 594 -1.11 17.92 -35.08
C VAL A 594 0.32 18.07 -35.62
N GLY A 595 1.11 16.99 -35.59
CA GLY A 595 2.42 16.87 -36.22
C GLY A 595 3.52 16.33 -35.31
N ALA A 596 4.48 15.62 -35.88
CA ALA A 596 5.70 15.13 -35.24
C ALA A 596 5.47 14.41 -33.87
N GLY A 597 4.45 13.53 -33.80
CA GLY A 597 4.11 12.79 -32.58
C GLY A 597 3.46 13.64 -31.49
N VAL A 598 2.98 14.85 -31.85
CA VAL A 598 2.17 15.71 -30.97
C VAL A 598 0.70 15.50 -31.30
N TYR A 599 -0.08 15.29 -30.26
CA TYR A 599 -1.50 14.99 -30.32
C TYR A 599 -2.31 16.04 -29.57
N GLU A 600 -3.56 16.26 -30.00
CA GLU A 600 -4.46 17.24 -29.40
C GLU A 600 -5.80 16.60 -29.08
N ALA A 601 -6.25 16.76 -27.82
CA ALA A 601 -7.57 16.42 -27.34
C ALA A 601 -8.36 17.69 -27.02
N ARG A 602 -9.64 17.75 -27.41
CA ARG A 602 -10.54 18.86 -27.11
C ARG A 602 -11.53 18.42 -26.03
N ILE A 603 -11.50 19.09 -24.90
CA ILE A 603 -12.23 18.75 -23.68
C ILE A 603 -13.26 19.83 -23.39
N ALA A 604 -14.54 19.49 -23.45
CA ALA A 604 -15.62 20.43 -23.12
C ALA A 604 -15.80 20.50 -21.59
N LEU A 605 -15.64 21.68 -21.01
CA LEU A 605 -15.70 21.93 -19.57
C LEU A 605 -17.09 22.48 -19.20
N ALA A 606 -18.10 21.61 -19.18
CA ALA A 606 -19.50 22.01 -19.03
C ALA A 606 -19.87 22.46 -17.59
N GLU A 607 -19.11 22.06 -16.59
CA GLU A 607 -19.41 22.29 -15.17
C GLU A 607 -18.15 22.76 -14.44
N GLU A 608 -18.36 23.49 -13.34
CA GLU A 608 -17.29 23.94 -12.46
C GLU A 608 -16.68 22.77 -11.68
N GLY A 609 -15.36 22.79 -11.50
CA GLY A 609 -14.65 21.81 -10.67
C GLY A 609 -13.36 21.28 -11.28
N ALA A 610 -12.84 20.22 -10.68
CA ALA A 610 -11.61 19.57 -11.09
C ALA A 610 -11.88 18.50 -12.17
N TRP A 611 -11.23 18.64 -13.29
CA TRP A 611 -11.33 17.73 -14.43
C TRP A 611 -10.03 16.95 -14.61
N TYR A 612 -10.17 15.68 -14.96
CA TYR A 612 -9.06 14.77 -15.21
C TYR A 612 -9.12 14.26 -16.63
N VAL A 613 -7.96 14.23 -17.29
CA VAL A 613 -7.81 13.79 -18.69
C VAL A 613 -6.77 12.68 -18.74
N TYR A 614 -7.16 11.54 -19.23
CA TYR A 614 -6.34 10.34 -19.42
C TYR A 614 -6.18 10.05 -20.90
N VAL A 615 -5.05 9.48 -21.29
CA VAL A 615 -4.77 9.09 -22.66
C VAL A 615 -4.62 7.58 -22.76
N GLY A 616 -5.25 6.96 -23.74
CA GLY A 616 -5.12 5.55 -24.04
C GLY A 616 -4.84 5.31 -25.52
N VAL A 617 -4.18 4.19 -25.82
CA VAL A 617 -3.88 3.74 -27.19
C VAL A 617 -4.26 2.27 -27.31
N PRO A 618 -5.56 1.94 -27.48
CA PRO A 618 -6.06 0.57 -27.51
C PRO A 618 -5.41 -0.31 -28.59
N THR A 619 -5.04 0.28 -29.73
CA THR A 619 -4.32 -0.43 -30.81
C THR A 619 -2.97 -0.99 -30.38
N MET A 620 -2.36 -0.40 -29.34
CA MET A 620 -1.12 -0.86 -28.70
C MET A 620 -1.38 -1.59 -27.37
N LYS A 621 -2.64 -1.89 -27.03
CA LYS A 621 -3.06 -2.46 -25.74
C LYS A 621 -2.64 -1.62 -24.53
N ILE A 622 -2.59 -0.29 -24.70
CA ILE A 622 -2.29 0.67 -23.65
C ILE A 622 -3.61 1.29 -23.18
N GLY A 623 -4.05 0.89 -21.99
CA GLY A 623 -5.23 1.46 -21.34
C GLY A 623 -4.95 2.82 -20.72
N TYR A 624 -6.02 3.51 -20.31
CA TYR A 624 -5.95 4.85 -19.70
C TYR A 624 -5.15 4.88 -18.40
N GLU A 625 -5.08 3.74 -17.68
CA GLU A 625 -4.37 3.59 -16.41
C GLU A 625 -2.84 3.49 -16.55
N ARG A 626 -2.34 3.29 -17.78
CA ARG A 626 -0.90 3.04 -18.01
C ARG A 626 -0.09 4.29 -18.29
N LEU A 627 -0.72 5.38 -18.69
CA LEU A 627 -0.05 6.64 -19.00
C LEU A 627 -0.35 7.70 -17.93
N PRO A 628 0.49 8.72 -17.78
CA PRO A 628 0.22 9.84 -16.88
C PRO A 628 -1.09 10.55 -17.26
N PHE A 629 -1.75 11.15 -16.26
CA PHE A 629 -2.94 11.95 -16.45
C PHE A 629 -2.64 13.45 -16.40
N PHE A 630 -3.55 14.26 -16.96
CA PHE A 630 -3.55 15.70 -16.85
C PHE A 630 -4.75 16.16 -16.02
N SER A 631 -4.52 17.04 -15.05
CA SER A 631 -5.59 17.66 -14.26
C SER A 631 -5.72 19.13 -14.61
N LEU A 632 -6.96 19.62 -14.67
CA LEU A 632 -7.28 21.03 -14.87
C LEU A 632 -8.50 21.42 -14.04
N GLN A 633 -8.72 22.72 -13.88
CA GLN A 633 -9.82 23.26 -13.10
C GLN A 633 -10.66 24.19 -13.98
N ALA A 634 -11.97 23.94 -14.03
CA ALA A 634 -12.93 24.87 -14.60
C ALA A 634 -13.50 25.75 -13.48
N LEU A 635 -13.43 27.06 -13.65
CA LEU A 635 -13.87 28.05 -12.68
C LEU A 635 -14.97 28.93 -13.28
N ALA A 636 -15.85 29.47 -12.43
CA ALA A 636 -16.76 30.53 -12.85
C ALA A 636 -15.94 31.74 -13.35
N ALA A 637 -16.46 32.45 -14.34
CA ALA A 637 -15.74 33.58 -14.95
C ALA A 637 -15.32 34.67 -13.94
N ALA A 638 -16.03 34.79 -12.84
CA ALA A 638 -15.71 35.71 -11.74
C ALA A 638 -14.49 35.30 -10.90
N ASP A 639 -14.11 34.02 -10.93
CA ASP A 639 -13.06 33.44 -10.07
C ASP A 639 -11.72 33.22 -10.78
N LEU A 640 -11.67 33.51 -12.08
CA LEU A 640 -10.42 33.52 -12.84
C LEU A 640 -9.56 34.72 -12.41
N LYS A 641 -8.62 34.48 -11.53
CA LYS A 641 -7.61 35.50 -11.17
C LYS A 641 -6.76 35.81 -12.39
N SER A 642 -6.64 37.07 -12.74
CA SER A 642 -5.63 37.55 -13.71
C SER A 642 -4.26 36.98 -13.36
N PRO A 643 -3.45 36.55 -14.34
CA PRO A 643 -2.13 36.02 -14.06
C PRO A 643 -1.32 37.05 -13.27
N VAL A 644 -0.99 36.72 -12.04
CA VAL A 644 -0.04 37.51 -11.24
C VAL A 644 1.28 37.47 -12.02
N ALA A 645 1.67 38.62 -12.57
CA ALA A 645 2.97 38.81 -13.20
C ALA A 645 4.04 38.37 -12.19
N ALA A 646 4.80 37.37 -12.56
CA ALA A 646 5.95 36.92 -11.78
C ALA A 646 6.93 38.10 -11.64
N ARG A 647 7.14 38.54 -10.39
CA ARG A 647 8.27 39.38 -10.01
C ARG A 647 9.43 38.51 -9.58
#